data_299cf2bef1fe3cadb30a4e4c1943ccb7
#
_entry.id   299cf2bef1fe3cadb30a4e4c1943ccb7
#
_cell.length_a   1.000
_cell.length_b   1.000
_cell.length_c   1.000
_cell.angle_alpha   90.00
_cell.angle_beta   90.00
_cell.angle_gamma   90.00
#
_symmetry.space_group_name_H-M   'P 1'
#
loop_
_entity.id
_entity.type
_entity.pdbx_description
1 polymer ?
#
loop_
_entity_poly.entity_id
_entity_poly.type
_entity_poly.pdbx_seq_one_letter_code
_entity_poly.pdbx_strand_id
1 'polypeptide(L)'
;QSTNSNMDEHEMGSMSLSISNCKETQFKAANKDNESTMNTDDPNNGVTSWGVTMDHGGVWYHIAVVSDGTNVVTYTNGAKAFRNINKNGNGLYADPTDGRFRIGSSYYNDTFDTSQYNKDDFDKFLRGNLQEVRFSRGALAQGNWIVPNPTEYLKDYGTNDRFVLDNPSVHTMAFLPDTQNAIRWVPTVMDRAIDQFDSEDSSLNLTNIVSLGDVVDNWDSDAQWQASSKAFGRMQKVGVPFLEQPGNHDYNGGRHGYGVPSLRKADNYLKHFGPDSDFGKYQKEHGFAYSPDGLSSYHLVDNGSYKYLVMNIDMGAVVSNSSSASNDDMRWFEQVLKDHPNNPTVVVSHDIFKCSDSRPNEISLDDDSGYNGEAGDDEGAGSKIWNIVKRYNQVFMMYSGHNHGSGQMTLTNDAGNPVLGLLSDYQFAYNGGNAFFQYVGMDEANNKITMRTYSPYSASLPAAERSFFDVNSLTGVGNTYDGSFDFAKRFAGYEHSSGYDTQQSVISLVRGIGALNGQTPASEVRQLYTALAALPDNVKAQFGDPSDSGSLAGRLAAAYNAAFPKPEQPDTKPGAGNQTGSQGGHQGGQSGSQQGQKGDGHGKGQTNAGPEAMASTGADVAPIVVIAMMTILLAGVLVLVKRKHHLSH
;
A
#
# COMPACT_ATOMS: atom_id res chain seq x y z
N GLN A 1 9.23 2.97 -22.71
CA GLN A 1 9.88 4.16 -22.12
C GLN A 1 9.50 5.38 -22.95
N SER A 2 8.48 6.12 -22.59
CA SER A 2 8.47 7.52 -22.97
C SER A 2 9.35 8.25 -21.95
N THR A 3 10.62 8.00 -22.02
CA THR A 3 11.62 8.80 -21.36
C THR A 3 11.69 10.19 -21.98
N ASN A 4 10.60 10.89 -22.14
CA ASN A 4 10.73 12.24 -22.58
C ASN A 4 9.80 13.15 -21.81
N SER A 5 10.34 13.52 -20.71
CA SER A 5 10.23 14.80 -20.08
C SER A 5 10.58 15.99 -21.01
N ASN A 6 11.15 15.78 -22.15
CA ASN A 6 11.48 16.82 -23.10
C ASN A 6 10.36 16.92 -24.14
N MET A 7 9.31 17.65 -23.82
CA MET A 7 8.61 18.36 -24.87
C MET A 7 9.60 19.36 -25.45
N ASP A 8 9.85 19.25 -26.72
CA ASP A 8 10.80 20.06 -27.44
C ASP A 8 10.43 21.56 -27.30
N GLU A 9 11.39 22.45 -27.26
CA GLU A 9 11.21 23.90 -27.10
C GLU A 9 10.23 24.53 -28.12
N HIS A 10 9.79 23.77 -29.09
CA HIS A 10 8.86 24.17 -30.16
C HIS A 10 7.38 23.91 -29.86
N GLU A 11 7.03 23.33 -28.72
CA GLU A 11 5.64 23.07 -28.32
C GLU A 11 5.10 24.08 -27.30
N MET A 12 5.57 25.31 -27.39
CA MET A 12 5.08 26.41 -26.56
C MET A 12 3.58 26.61 -26.72
N GLY A 13 2.88 26.64 -25.58
CA GLY A 13 1.44 26.85 -25.54
C GLY A 13 0.59 25.61 -25.72
N SER A 14 1.19 24.43 -25.75
CA SER A 14 0.43 23.18 -25.84
C SER A 14 -0.14 22.75 -24.48
N MET A 15 -1.28 22.08 -24.54
CA MET A 15 -1.87 21.37 -23.42
C MET A 15 -1.92 19.90 -23.77
N SER A 16 -1.55 19.04 -22.84
CA SER A 16 -1.67 17.61 -23.04
C SER A 16 -2.33 16.92 -21.84
N LEU A 17 -3.22 15.99 -22.13
CA LEU A 17 -3.68 14.98 -21.20
C LEU A 17 -3.17 13.62 -21.71
N SER A 18 -2.29 13.01 -20.96
CA SER A 18 -1.64 11.77 -21.35
C SER A 18 -1.75 10.72 -20.26
N ILE A 19 -1.41 9.48 -20.60
CA ILE A 19 -1.22 8.38 -19.66
C ILE A 19 0.26 8.05 -19.71
N SER A 20 0.94 8.16 -18.58
CA SER A 20 2.37 7.88 -18.47
C SER A 20 2.68 6.38 -18.52
N ASN A 21 3.96 6.01 -18.56
CA ASN A 21 4.43 4.63 -18.42
C ASN A 21 3.91 3.96 -17.15
N CYS A 22 3.87 4.73 -16.07
CA CYS A 22 3.32 4.30 -14.78
C CYS A 22 1.78 4.18 -14.80
N LYS A 23 1.18 4.25 -16.00
CA LYS A 23 -0.29 4.22 -16.22
C LYS A 23 -1.03 5.35 -15.51
N GLU A 24 -0.33 6.35 -15.07
CA GLU A 24 -0.85 7.52 -14.39
C GLU A 24 -1.40 8.53 -15.39
N THR A 25 -2.53 9.15 -15.07
CA THR A 25 -3.04 10.27 -15.87
C THR A 25 -2.22 11.52 -15.57
N GLN A 26 -1.73 12.18 -16.59
CA GLN A 26 -0.97 13.41 -16.47
C GLN A 26 -1.59 14.50 -17.32
N PHE A 27 -1.90 15.63 -16.72
CA PHE A 27 -2.21 16.85 -17.42
C PHE A 27 -1.03 17.83 -17.30
N LYS A 28 -0.57 18.34 -18.42
CA LYS A 28 0.51 19.31 -18.52
C LYS A 28 0.07 20.48 -19.39
N ALA A 29 0.40 21.69 -18.99
CA ALA A 29 0.19 22.88 -19.78
C ALA A 29 1.24 23.95 -19.45
N ALA A 30 1.65 24.71 -20.45
CA ALA A 30 2.44 25.90 -20.25
C ALA A 30 1.59 26.98 -19.56
N ASN A 31 2.22 27.83 -18.76
CA ASN A 31 1.61 29.07 -18.27
C ASN A 31 2.12 30.26 -19.07
N LYS A 32 1.41 31.39 -18.93
CA LYS A 32 1.70 32.60 -19.69
C LYS A 32 3.10 33.22 -19.45
N ASP A 33 3.68 32.94 -18.27
CA ASP A 33 4.95 33.56 -17.85
C ASP A 33 6.14 32.62 -18.10
N ASN A 34 5.90 31.40 -18.54
CA ASN A 34 6.93 30.38 -18.67
C ASN A 34 6.74 29.56 -19.94
N GLU A 35 7.13 30.17 -21.04
CA GLU A 35 6.91 29.64 -22.39
C GLU A 35 7.77 28.42 -22.72
N SER A 36 8.82 28.12 -21.94
CA SER A 36 9.89 27.26 -22.43
C SER A 36 9.96 25.86 -21.78
N THR A 37 9.26 25.59 -20.67
CA THR A 37 9.47 24.30 -20.02
C THR A 37 8.19 23.73 -19.40
N MET A 38 7.68 22.67 -20.00
CA MET A 38 6.77 21.75 -19.34
C MET A 38 7.56 20.71 -18.54
N ASN A 39 8.66 21.13 -17.89
CA ASN A 39 9.41 20.23 -17.04
C ASN A 39 8.62 19.97 -15.76
N THR A 40 8.25 18.74 -15.56
CA THR A 40 7.29 18.27 -14.60
C THR A 40 7.71 18.40 -13.14
N ASP A 41 8.99 18.61 -12.89
CA ASP A 41 9.55 18.57 -11.54
C ASP A 41 10.13 19.89 -11.06
N ASP A 42 10.27 20.87 -11.96
CA ASP A 42 10.62 22.20 -11.54
C ASP A 42 9.35 22.89 -10.98
N PRO A 43 9.30 23.16 -9.70
CA PRO A 43 8.19 23.86 -9.10
C PRO A 43 8.04 25.30 -9.64
N ASN A 44 8.91 25.77 -10.51
CA ASN A 44 8.85 27.10 -11.11
C ASN A 44 8.20 27.13 -12.50
N ASN A 45 7.93 25.95 -13.10
CA ASN A 45 7.57 25.86 -14.51
C ASN A 45 6.22 25.19 -14.75
N GLY A 46 5.27 25.98 -15.21
CA GLY A 46 4.03 25.47 -15.80
C GLY A 46 2.96 24.99 -14.80
N VAL A 47 2.00 24.30 -15.35
CA VAL A 47 0.90 23.64 -14.63
C VAL A 47 0.99 22.16 -14.90
N THR A 48 1.11 21.39 -13.87
CA THR A 48 1.10 19.92 -13.96
C THR A 48 0.18 19.35 -12.90
N SER A 49 -0.67 18.41 -13.31
CA SER A 49 -1.56 17.69 -12.42
C SER A 49 -1.50 16.21 -12.76
N TRP A 50 -1.19 15.38 -11.76
CA TRP A 50 -1.13 13.93 -11.89
C TRP A 50 -2.36 13.30 -11.26
N GLY A 51 -3.10 12.55 -12.04
CA GLY A 51 -4.21 11.73 -11.57
C GLY A 51 -3.73 10.42 -10.98
N VAL A 52 -4.70 9.56 -10.72
CA VAL A 52 -4.45 8.22 -10.17
C VAL A 52 -4.00 7.27 -11.27
N THR A 53 -3.21 6.27 -10.90
CA THR A 53 -2.79 5.18 -11.80
C THR A 53 -4.00 4.41 -12.33
N MET A 54 -4.04 4.20 -13.63
CA MET A 54 -5.04 3.38 -14.33
C MET A 54 -4.46 1.99 -14.59
N ASP A 55 -4.27 1.21 -13.53
CA ASP A 55 -3.55 -0.07 -13.55
C ASP A 55 -4.43 -1.27 -13.93
N HIS A 56 -5.75 -1.09 -13.92
CA HIS A 56 -6.69 -2.16 -14.27
C HIS A 56 -7.15 -2.08 -15.71
N GLY A 57 -6.86 -3.12 -16.47
CA GLY A 57 -7.40 -3.30 -17.82
C GLY A 57 -8.88 -3.72 -17.80
N GLY A 58 -9.59 -3.41 -18.89
CA GLY A 58 -10.98 -3.87 -19.06
C GLY A 58 -12.06 -3.04 -18.37
N VAL A 59 -11.69 -2.02 -17.58
CA VAL A 59 -12.61 -1.12 -16.90
C VAL A 59 -12.68 0.25 -17.58
N TRP A 60 -13.79 0.99 -17.34
CA TRP A 60 -13.94 2.37 -17.80
C TRP A 60 -13.41 3.33 -16.75
N TYR A 61 -12.58 4.26 -17.18
CA TYR A 61 -12.12 5.38 -16.36
C TYR A 61 -12.77 6.67 -16.85
N HIS A 62 -13.25 7.48 -15.90
CA HIS A 62 -13.64 8.85 -16.12
C HIS A 62 -12.48 9.76 -15.72
N ILE A 63 -11.98 10.54 -16.66
CA ILE A 63 -10.92 11.51 -16.41
C ILE A 63 -11.50 12.91 -16.63
N ALA A 64 -11.35 13.80 -15.66
CA ALA A 64 -11.72 15.19 -15.80
C ALA A 64 -10.52 16.08 -15.48
N VAL A 65 -10.33 17.12 -16.28
CA VAL A 65 -9.41 18.22 -15.99
C VAL A 65 -10.26 19.46 -15.75
N VAL A 66 -10.14 20.05 -14.58
CA VAL A 66 -10.95 21.20 -14.17
C VAL A 66 -10.02 22.39 -13.94
N SER A 67 -10.33 23.50 -14.60
CA SER A 67 -9.67 24.78 -14.38
C SER A 67 -10.67 25.80 -13.87
N ASP A 68 -10.36 26.46 -12.77
CA ASP A 68 -11.10 27.61 -12.24
C ASP A 68 -10.52 28.96 -12.70
N GLY A 69 -9.55 28.92 -13.62
CA GLY A 69 -8.82 30.08 -14.11
C GLY A 69 -7.53 30.38 -13.34
N THR A 70 -7.38 29.82 -12.14
CA THR A 70 -6.17 29.96 -11.31
C THR A 70 -5.51 28.61 -11.11
N ASN A 71 -6.30 27.60 -10.81
CA ASN A 71 -5.83 26.25 -10.56
C ASN A 71 -6.32 25.30 -11.63
N VAL A 72 -5.53 24.29 -11.89
CA VAL A 72 -5.91 23.15 -12.74
C VAL A 72 -5.74 21.87 -11.96
N VAL A 73 -6.77 21.05 -11.95
CA VAL A 73 -6.79 19.80 -11.19
C VAL A 73 -7.34 18.68 -12.05
N THR A 74 -6.63 17.56 -12.08
CA THR A 74 -7.09 16.31 -12.70
C THR A 74 -7.87 15.49 -11.68
N TYR A 75 -8.90 14.83 -12.16
CA TYR A 75 -9.70 13.88 -11.39
C TYR A 75 -9.78 12.56 -12.17
N THR A 76 -9.64 11.46 -11.47
CA THR A 76 -9.86 10.12 -12.02
C THR A 76 -10.99 9.44 -11.22
N ASN A 77 -12.06 9.03 -11.90
CA ASN A 77 -13.26 8.48 -11.26
C ASN A 77 -13.81 9.33 -10.10
N GLY A 78 -13.70 10.64 -10.21
CA GLY A 78 -14.10 11.59 -9.18
C GLY A 78 -13.09 11.84 -8.08
N ALA A 79 -12.02 11.05 -7.96
CA ALA A 79 -10.96 11.28 -7.00
C ALA A 79 -10.01 12.39 -7.48
N LYS A 80 -9.78 13.39 -6.65
CA LYS A 80 -8.93 14.53 -6.93
C LYS A 80 -7.46 14.10 -6.93
N ALA A 81 -6.70 14.51 -7.94
CA ALA A 81 -5.26 14.30 -7.95
C ALA A 81 -4.59 14.91 -6.71
N PHE A 82 -3.69 14.17 -6.10
CA PHE A 82 -2.96 14.61 -4.92
C PHE A 82 -1.68 15.40 -5.25
N ARG A 83 -1.14 15.21 -6.45
CA ARG A 83 0.04 15.94 -6.95
C ARG A 83 -0.40 17.00 -7.96
N ASN A 84 -0.32 18.25 -7.57
CA ASN A 84 -0.66 19.37 -8.42
C ASN A 84 0.38 20.49 -8.27
N ILE A 85 0.95 20.93 -9.39
CA ILE A 85 1.78 22.11 -9.46
C ILE A 85 1.02 23.15 -10.26
N ASN A 86 0.57 24.21 -9.60
CA ASN A 86 -0.09 25.35 -10.21
C ASN A 86 0.68 26.60 -9.81
N LYS A 87 1.64 26.99 -10.64
CA LYS A 87 2.42 28.16 -10.32
C LYS A 87 1.87 29.43 -10.93
N ASN A 88 1.86 30.43 -10.08
CA ASN A 88 1.65 31.85 -10.38
C ASN A 88 0.22 32.30 -10.72
N GLY A 89 -0.79 31.45 -10.69
CA GLY A 89 -2.18 31.87 -10.84
C GLY A 89 -2.55 32.53 -12.16
N ASN A 90 -1.68 32.47 -13.18
CA ASN A 90 -1.82 33.21 -14.44
C ASN A 90 -2.60 32.46 -15.53
N GLY A 91 -3.30 31.38 -15.15
CA GLY A 91 -4.11 30.61 -16.07
C GLY A 91 -3.30 29.76 -17.06
N LEU A 92 -4.01 29.08 -17.92
CA LEU A 92 -3.42 28.26 -18.98
C LEU A 92 -3.07 29.14 -20.16
N TYR A 93 -1.86 28.98 -20.70
CA TYR A 93 -1.46 29.57 -21.95
C TYR A 93 -1.83 28.65 -23.11
N ALA A 94 -2.54 29.16 -24.11
CA ALA A 94 -2.78 28.47 -25.37
C ALA A 94 -2.20 29.33 -26.49
N ASP A 95 -1.34 28.76 -27.32
CA ASP A 95 -0.86 29.44 -28.52
C ASP A 95 -2.02 29.56 -29.52
N PRO A 96 -2.41 30.79 -29.91
CA PRO A 96 -3.48 30.97 -30.86
C PRO A 96 -3.11 30.57 -32.30
N THR A 97 -1.86 30.28 -32.56
CA THR A 97 -1.35 30.04 -33.93
C THR A 97 -1.37 28.59 -34.34
N ASP A 98 -1.35 27.64 -33.40
CA ASP A 98 -1.48 26.21 -33.70
C ASP A 98 -2.77 25.62 -33.12
N GLY A 99 -3.81 25.56 -33.97
CA GLY A 99 -5.14 25.11 -33.60
C GLY A 99 -5.36 23.59 -33.70
N ARG A 100 -4.34 22.75 -33.68
CA ARG A 100 -4.51 21.30 -33.85
C ARG A 100 -4.82 20.62 -32.51
N PHE A 101 -5.90 19.85 -32.51
CA PHE A 101 -6.29 18.99 -31.39
C PHE A 101 -6.19 17.53 -31.84
N ARG A 102 -5.50 16.72 -31.06
CA ARG A 102 -5.31 15.28 -31.35
C ARG A 102 -5.91 14.42 -30.24
N ILE A 103 -6.48 13.30 -30.61
CA ILE A 103 -7.04 12.32 -29.68
C ILE A 103 -6.43 10.96 -30.02
N GLY A 104 -5.98 10.24 -28.98
CA GLY A 104 -5.51 8.86 -29.10
C GLY A 104 -4.04 8.72 -29.50
N SER A 105 -3.31 9.80 -29.72
CA SER A 105 -1.87 9.75 -29.97
C SER A 105 -1.15 10.93 -29.33
N SER A 106 0.07 10.69 -28.90
CA SER A 106 1.03 11.72 -28.52
C SER A 106 2.03 11.87 -29.65
N TYR A 107 2.23 13.07 -30.17
CA TYR A 107 3.18 13.30 -31.26
C TYR A 107 4.01 14.57 -31.00
N TYR A 108 5.31 14.45 -31.20
CA TYR A 108 6.28 15.48 -30.86
C TYR A 108 6.68 16.41 -32.01
N ASN A 109 6.30 16.13 -33.25
CA ASN A 109 6.73 16.93 -34.40
C ASN A 109 5.56 17.44 -35.23
N ASP A 110 5.67 18.69 -35.66
CA ASP A 110 4.73 19.39 -36.56
C ASP A 110 4.63 18.81 -37.95
N THR A 111 5.64 18.08 -38.37
CA THR A 111 5.62 17.35 -39.63
C THR A 111 5.13 15.95 -39.41
N PHE A 112 3.91 15.68 -39.85
CA PHE A 112 3.37 14.33 -39.96
C PHE A 112 4.15 13.60 -41.08
N ASP A 113 5.40 13.26 -40.78
CA ASP A 113 6.23 12.48 -41.67
C ASP A 113 6.02 10.99 -41.36
N THR A 114 5.16 10.36 -42.15
CA THR A 114 4.90 8.93 -42.05
C THR A 114 6.14 8.08 -42.35
N SER A 115 7.22 8.65 -42.90
CA SER A 115 8.47 7.94 -43.15
C SER A 115 9.28 7.66 -41.88
N GLN A 116 9.00 8.39 -40.80
CA GLN A 116 9.64 8.19 -39.49
C GLN A 116 8.82 7.29 -38.54
N TYR A 117 7.71 6.74 -39.01
CA TYR A 117 6.95 5.77 -38.26
C TYR A 117 7.73 4.46 -38.17
N ASN A 118 8.37 4.24 -37.03
CA ASN A 118 8.70 2.88 -36.66
C ASN A 118 7.41 2.24 -36.15
N LYS A 119 6.94 1.19 -36.82
CA LYS A 119 5.73 0.44 -36.43
C LYS A 119 5.82 -0.16 -35.04
N ASP A 120 7.00 -0.12 -34.42
CA ASP A 120 7.29 -0.62 -33.08
C ASP A 120 7.14 0.46 -31.99
N ASP A 121 6.91 1.74 -32.36
CA ASP A 121 6.58 2.84 -31.43
C ASP A 121 5.10 2.79 -30.96
N PHE A 122 4.61 1.62 -30.62
CA PHE A 122 3.23 1.42 -30.18
C PHE A 122 2.89 2.04 -28.81
N ASP A 123 3.87 2.49 -28.07
CA ASP A 123 3.74 3.14 -26.77
C ASP A 123 3.18 4.56 -26.84
N LYS A 124 3.23 5.20 -28.02
CA LYS A 124 2.73 6.56 -28.24
C LYS A 124 1.23 6.65 -28.55
N PHE A 125 0.55 5.51 -28.64
CA PHE A 125 -0.88 5.44 -28.97
C PHE A 125 -1.70 4.91 -27.81
N LEU A 126 -2.90 5.47 -27.64
CA LEU A 126 -3.87 4.95 -26.70
C LEU A 126 -4.30 3.53 -27.14
N ARG A 127 -3.96 2.53 -26.34
CA ARG A 127 -4.45 1.16 -26.51
C ARG A 127 -5.73 0.99 -25.70
N GLY A 128 -6.87 1.35 -26.28
CA GLY A 128 -8.14 1.28 -25.58
C GLY A 128 -9.28 1.84 -26.40
N ASN A 129 -10.43 1.99 -25.75
CA ASN A 129 -11.59 2.62 -26.32
C ASN A 129 -11.81 3.97 -25.66
N LEU A 130 -12.18 4.97 -26.45
CA LEU A 130 -12.61 6.28 -26.01
C LEU A 130 -14.13 6.39 -26.28
N GLN A 131 -14.91 6.65 -25.25
CA GLN A 131 -16.36 6.75 -25.41
C GLN A 131 -16.81 8.17 -25.69
N GLU A 132 -16.29 9.14 -24.93
CA GLU A 132 -16.72 10.54 -25.01
C GLU A 132 -15.55 11.47 -24.68
N VAL A 133 -15.49 12.59 -25.43
CA VAL A 133 -14.66 13.76 -25.09
C VAL A 133 -15.57 14.96 -25.02
N ARG A 134 -15.60 15.63 -23.88
CA ARG A 134 -16.45 16.78 -23.64
C ARG A 134 -15.64 17.99 -23.20
N PHE A 135 -15.90 19.12 -23.82
CA PHE A 135 -15.40 20.42 -23.39
C PHE A 135 -16.56 21.24 -22.84
N SER A 136 -16.39 21.80 -21.66
CA SER A 136 -17.41 22.61 -21.00
C SER A 136 -16.87 24.01 -20.74
N ARG A 137 -17.74 25.03 -20.88
CA ARG A 137 -17.44 26.38 -20.42
C ARG A 137 -17.61 26.44 -18.91
N GLY A 138 -16.58 26.89 -18.21
CA GLY A 138 -16.57 26.94 -16.76
C GLY A 138 -16.41 25.58 -16.09
N ALA A 139 -15.94 25.57 -14.87
CA ALA A 139 -15.76 24.37 -14.06
C ALA A 139 -17.12 23.77 -13.70
N LEU A 140 -17.38 22.54 -14.14
CA LEU A 140 -18.57 21.81 -13.74
C LEU A 140 -18.39 21.25 -12.33
N ALA A 141 -19.44 21.33 -11.53
CA ALA A 141 -19.48 20.61 -10.25
C ALA A 141 -19.42 19.09 -10.48
N GLN A 142 -18.73 18.39 -9.62
CA GLN A 142 -18.48 16.95 -9.71
C GLN A 142 -19.77 16.12 -9.83
N GLY A 143 -20.84 16.53 -9.17
CA GLY A 143 -22.15 15.87 -9.29
C GLY A 143 -22.80 15.92 -10.68
N ASN A 144 -22.23 16.70 -11.60
CA ASN A 144 -22.66 16.79 -12.99
C ASN A 144 -21.78 15.96 -13.95
N TRP A 145 -20.84 15.21 -13.41
CA TRP A 145 -19.97 14.35 -14.21
C TRP A 145 -20.59 12.96 -14.38
N ILE A 146 -20.21 12.29 -15.48
CA ILE A 146 -20.52 10.89 -15.70
C ILE A 146 -19.34 10.08 -15.16
N VAL A 147 -19.53 9.40 -14.04
CA VAL A 147 -18.51 8.51 -13.48
C VAL A 147 -18.92 7.05 -13.64
N PRO A 148 -17.97 6.12 -13.79
CA PRO A 148 -18.26 4.69 -13.83
C PRO A 148 -18.96 4.23 -12.55
N ASN A 149 -19.68 3.11 -12.65
CA ASN A 149 -20.28 2.48 -11.47
C ASN A 149 -19.16 2.03 -10.49
N PRO A 150 -19.10 2.58 -9.27
CA PRO A 150 -18.07 2.24 -8.30
C PRO A 150 -18.02 0.75 -7.98
N THR A 151 -19.19 0.08 -7.92
CA THR A 151 -19.26 -1.35 -7.59
C THR A 151 -18.61 -2.23 -8.65
N GLU A 152 -18.72 -1.84 -9.92
CA GLU A 152 -18.10 -2.60 -11.03
C GLU A 152 -16.58 -2.48 -11.01
N TYR A 153 -16.08 -1.29 -10.71
CA TYR A 153 -14.64 -1.04 -10.58
C TYR A 153 -14.04 -1.73 -9.33
N LEU A 154 -14.67 -1.54 -8.17
CA LEU A 154 -14.16 -2.07 -6.91
C LEU A 154 -14.03 -3.59 -6.91
N LYS A 155 -14.90 -4.29 -7.66
CA LYS A 155 -14.84 -5.75 -7.77
C LYS A 155 -13.47 -6.26 -8.24
N ASP A 156 -12.79 -5.52 -9.12
CA ASP A 156 -11.53 -5.91 -9.72
C ASP A 156 -10.32 -5.17 -9.10
N TYR A 157 -10.56 -4.07 -8.37
CA TYR A 157 -9.52 -3.24 -7.76
C TYR A 157 -9.21 -3.64 -6.32
N GLY A 158 -10.22 -3.78 -5.48
CA GLY A 158 -10.00 -4.08 -4.08
C GLY A 158 -11.27 -4.30 -3.28
N THR A 159 -11.12 -4.48 -1.98
CA THR A 159 -12.22 -4.65 -1.04
C THR A 159 -12.11 -3.66 0.11
N ASN A 160 -13.25 -3.43 0.79
CA ASN A 160 -13.31 -2.67 2.03
C ASN A 160 -13.35 -3.58 3.27
N ASP A 161 -13.10 -4.87 3.07
CA ASP A 161 -13.04 -5.81 4.17
C ASP A 161 -11.83 -5.52 5.05
N ARG A 162 -11.98 -5.76 6.34
CA ARG A 162 -10.88 -5.70 7.27
C ARG A 162 -9.94 -6.89 7.03
N PHE A 163 -8.64 -6.63 7.01
CA PHE A 163 -7.67 -7.71 6.98
C PHE A 163 -7.66 -8.44 8.33
N VAL A 164 -7.78 -9.75 8.28
CA VAL A 164 -7.68 -10.65 9.44
C VAL A 164 -6.82 -11.85 9.06
N LEU A 165 -6.11 -12.40 10.02
CA LEU A 165 -5.31 -13.61 9.81
C LEU A 165 -6.21 -14.83 9.64
N ASP A 166 -5.80 -15.76 8.78
CA ASP A 166 -6.55 -16.99 8.51
C ASP A 166 -6.67 -17.90 9.76
N ASN A 167 -5.63 -17.87 10.60
CA ASN A 167 -5.60 -18.63 11.85
C ASN A 167 -4.48 -18.12 12.78
N PRO A 168 -4.49 -18.50 14.08
CA PRO A 168 -3.52 -18.02 15.08
C PRO A 168 -2.07 -18.47 14.87
N SER A 169 -1.80 -19.43 14.00
CA SER A 169 -0.42 -19.86 13.71
C SER A 169 0.29 -18.96 12.69
N VAL A 170 -0.43 -18.04 12.05
CA VAL A 170 0.12 -17.12 11.07
C VAL A 170 0.85 -15.99 11.78
N HIS A 171 2.07 -15.73 11.38
CA HIS A 171 2.80 -14.52 11.73
C HIS A 171 3.04 -13.71 10.48
N THR A 172 3.12 -12.38 10.63
CA THR A 172 3.28 -11.50 9.50
C THR A 172 4.56 -10.66 9.57
N MET A 173 5.13 -10.42 8.40
CA MET A 173 6.07 -9.34 8.15
C MET A 173 5.39 -8.32 7.24
N ALA A 174 5.46 -7.04 7.57
CA ALA A 174 4.88 -5.97 6.77
C ALA A 174 5.97 -5.28 5.95
N PHE A 175 5.73 -5.13 4.65
CA PHE A 175 6.62 -4.44 3.73
C PHE A 175 5.98 -3.14 3.29
N LEU A 176 6.67 -2.03 3.56
CA LEU A 176 6.25 -0.67 3.23
C LEU A 176 6.99 -0.23 1.96
N PRO A 177 6.31 -0.16 0.82
CA PRO A 177 6.95 0.30 -0.41
C PRO A 177 7.08 1.83 -0.42
N ASP A 178 7.92 2.29 -1.25
CA ASP A 178 8.24 3.63 -1.74
C ASP A 178 7.31 4.75 -1.24
N THR A 179 7.73 5.47 -0.21
CA THR A 179 6.89 6.46 0.50
C THR A 179 7.07 7.89 0.00
N GLN A 180 8.05 8.15 -0.87
CA GLN A 180 8.47 9.49 -1.25
C GLN A 180 7.33 10.40 -1.73
N ASN A 181 6.38 9.88 -2.50
CA ASN A 181 5.25 10.67 -2.97
C ASN A 181 4.25 10.98 -1.85
N ALA A 182 3.98 10.03 -0.95
CA ALA A 182 3.13 10.27 0.22
C ALA A 182 3.78 11.32 1.13
N ILE A 183 5.06 11.18 1.42
CA ILE A 183 5.83 12.12 2.27
C ILE A 183 5.86 13.53 1.69
N ARG A 184 6.10 13.65 0.38
CA ARG A 184 6.17 14.96 -0.29
C ARG A 184 4.82 15.66 -0.35
N TRP A 185 3.74 14.95 -0.72
CA TRP A 185 2.50 15.58 -1.13
C TRP A 185 1.36 15.46 -0.12
N VAL A 186 1.32 14.38 0.64
CA VAL A 186 0.22 14.05 1.57
C VAL A 186 0.73 13.37 2.84
N PRO A 187 1.68 13.97 3.58
CA PRO A 187 2.35 13.30 4.71
C PRO A 187 1.40 12.84 5.82
N THR A 188 0.21 13.41 5.90
CA THR A 188 -0.83 12.99 6.86
C THR A 188 -1.36 11.58 6.60
N VAL A 189 -1.18 11.04 5.39
CA VAL A 189 -1.50 9.64 5.07
C VAL A 189 -0.65 8.71 5.92
N MET A 190 0.65 8.98 6.01
CA MET A 190 1.56 8.18 6.85
C MET A 190 1.24 8.32 8.34
N ASP A 191 0.94 9.53 8.82
CA ASP A 191 0.57 9.75 10.23
C ASP A 191 -0.64 8.88 10.63
N ARG A 192 -1.72 8.90 9.83
CA ARG A 192 -2.94 8.10 10.07
C ARG A 192 -2.70 6.60 9.91
N ALA A 193 -1.89 6.21 8.93
CA ALA A 193 -1.56 4.81 8.72
C ALA A 193 -0.83 4.21 9.92
N ILE A 194 0.11 4.96 10.52
CA ILE A 194 0.87 4.52 11.68
C ILE A 194 -0.03 4.43 12.92
N ASP A 195 -0.96 5.37 13.13
CA ASP A 195 -1.92 5.31 14.23
C ASP A 195 -2.80 4.04 14.14
N GLN A 196 -3.27 3.72 12.95
CA GLN A 196 -4.08 2.52 12.72
C GLN A 196 -3.24 1.25 12.84
N PHE A 197 -2.04 1.25 12.31
CA PHE A 197 -1.09 0.16 12.35
C PHE A 197 -0.74 -0.22 13.80
N ASP A 198 -0.40 0.77 14.64
CA ASP A 198 -0.13 0.59 16.08
C ASP A 198 -1.32 -0.04 16.82
N SER A 199 -2.54 0.27 16.41
CA SER A 199 -3.75 -0.32 17.00
C SER A 199 -4.05 -1.75 16.55
N GLU A 200 -3.48 -2.20 15.43
CA GLU A 200 -3.77 -3.49 14.77
C GLU A 200 -2.62 -4.51 14.85
N ASP A 201 -1.42 -4.11 15.29
CA ASP A 201 -0.21 -4.93 15.28
C ASP A 201 -0.41 -6.30 15.94
N SER A 202 -1.02 -6.33 17.11
CA SER A 202 -1.28 -7.55 17.85
C SER A 202 -2.31 -8.46 17.17
N SER A 203 -3.29 -7.90 16.46
CA SER A 203 -4.32 -8.66 15.74
C SER A 203 -3.78 -9.30 14.46
N LEU A 204 -2.71 -8.71 13.90
CA LEU A 204 -2.03 -9.21 12.71
C LEU A 204 -0.81 -10.07 13.04
N ASN A 205 -0.53 -10.31 14.32
CA ASN A 205 0.63 -11.07 14.79
C ASN A 205 1.91 -10.62 14.09
N LEU A 206 2.10 -9.30 14.05
CA LEU A 206 3.18 -8.67 13.31
C LEU A 206 4.50 -8.84 14.05
N THR A 207 5.54 -9.25 13.34
CA THR A 207 6.85 -9.56 13.91
C THR A 207 7.97 -8.70 13.36
N ASN A 208 7.76 -8.10 12.21
CA ASN A 208 8.73 -7.20 11.59
C ASN A 208 8.09 -6.25 10.59
N ILE A 209 8.68 -5.08 10.42
CA ILE A 209 8.36 -4.10 9.38
C ILE A 209 9.61 -3.84 8.58
N VAL A 210 9.47 -3.71 7.27
CA VAL A 210 10.57 -3.43 6.34
C VAL A 210 10.17 -2.32 5.39
N SER A 211 10.92 -1.24 5.31
CA SER A 211 10.82 -0.24 4.24
C SER A 211 11.58 -0.70 3.00
N LEU A 212 11.02 -0.42 1.84
CA LEU A 212 11.64 -0.80 0.56
C LEU A 212 12.48 0.33 -0.06
N GLY A 213 12.69 1.43 0.65
CA GLY A 213 13.48 2.58 0.20
C GLY A 213 12.63 3.71 -0.38
N ASP A 214 13.28 4.69 -1.01
CA ASP A 214 12.66 5.90 -1.54
C ASP A 214 11.81 6.62 -0.49
N VAL A 215 12.49 7.00 0.59
CA VAL A 215 11.91 7.65 1.78
C VAL A 215 11.45 9.06 1.47
N VAL A 216 12.22 9.77 0.64
CA VAL A 216 11.94 11.13 0.18
C VAL A 216 11.95 11.20 -1.34
N ASP A 217 11.23 12.15 -1.93
CA ASP A 217 11.20 12.35 -3.37
C ASP A 217 12.40 13.21 -3.86
N ASN A 218 12.90 14.11 -3.01
CA ASN A 218 14.08 14.95 -3.29
C ASN A 218 15.06 14.88 -2.14
N TRP A 219 16.25 14.41 -2.42
CA TRP A 219 17.34 14.17 -1.47
C TRP A 219 17.77 15.38 -0.63
N ASP A 220 17.59 16.60 -1.12
CA ASP A 220 17.98 17.86 -0.47
C ASP A 220 16.80 18.62 0.17
N SER A 221 15.62 18.02 0.22
CA SER A 221 14.45 18.65 0.81
C SER A 221 14.38 18.43 2.32
N ASP A 222 14.81 19.41 3.11
CA ASP A 222 14.69 19.34 4.58
C ASP A 222 13.24 19.08 5.05
N ALA A 223 12.25 19.62 4.35
CA ALA A 223 10.85 19.41 4.72
C ALA A 223 10.41 17.94 4.58
N GLN A 224 10.85 17.27 3.51
CA GLN A 224 10.56 15.85 3.29
C GLN A 224 11.32 14.99 4.30
N TRP A 225 12.58 15.27 4.58
CA TRP A 225 13.35 14.57 5.60
C TRP A 225 12.77 14.74 7.01
N GLN A 226 12.25 15.92 7.36
CA GLN A 226 11.56 16.11 8.63
C GLN A 226 10.26 15.31 8.71
N ALA A 227 9.47 15.27 7.62
CA ALA A 227 8.23 14.52 7.56
C ALA A 227 8.48 13.00 7.67
N SER A 228 9.48 12.48 6.92
CA SER A 228 9.84 11.06 6.97
C SER A 228 10.42 10.67 8.33
N SER A 229 11.34 11.47 8.89
CA SER A 229 11.91 11.20 10.23
C SER A 229 10.83 11.18 11.31
N LYS A 230 9.84 12.06 11.22
CA LYS A 230 8.69 12.05 12.15
C LYS A 230 7.88 10.75 11.98
N ALA A 231 7.52 10.40 10.76
CA ALA A 231 6.72 9.20 10.48
C ALA A 231 7.47 7.93 10.90
N PHE A 232 8.69 7.74 10.43
CA PHE A 232 9.47 6.53 10.67
C PHE A 232 9.99 6.43 12.11
N GLY A 233 10.28 7.56 12.77
CA GLY A 233 10.56 7.58 14.19
C GLY A 233 9.37 7.18 15.07
N ARG A 234 8.12 7.35 14.58
CA ARG A 234 6.92 6.80 15.21
C ARG A 234 6.77 5.31 14.88
N MET A 235 6.95 4.90 13.63
CA MET A 235 6.90 3.51 13.20
C MET A 235 7.88 2.64 14.01
N GLN A 236 9.10 3.12 14.23
CA GLN A 236 10.10 2.44 15.05
C GLN A 236 9.64 2.15 16.49
N LYS A 237 8.66 2.91 17.01
CA LYS A 237 8.16 2.83 18.40
C LYS A 237 6.88 2.01 18.52
N VAL A 238 6.37 1.44 17.46
CA VAL A 238 5.18 0.58 17.48
C VAL A 238 5.40 -0.72 18.25
N GLY A 239 6.64 -1.03 18.63
CA GLY A 239 6.97 -2.23 19.43
C GLY A 239 7.37 -3.42 18.56
N VAL A 240 7.42 -3.24 17.25
CA VAL A 240 7.88 -4.22 16.27
C VAL A 240 9.15 -3.71 15.61
N PRO A 241 10.21 -4.53 15.41
CA PRO A 241 11.42 -4.11 14.71
C PRO A 241 11.10 -3.54 13.32
N PHE A 242 11.72 -2.41 13.02
CA PHE A 242 11.55 -1.72 11.75
C PHE A 242 12.88 -1.55 11.03
N LEU A 243 13.08 -2.26 9.91
CA LEU A 243 14.25 -2.14 9.05
C LEU A 243 13.99 -1.06 8.00
N GLU A 244 14.87 -0.07 7.94
CA GLU A 244 14.87 1.02 6.97
C GLU A 244 16.05 0.88 6.01
N GLN A 245 15.87 1.28 4.75
CA GLN A 245 16.91 1.30 3.73
C GLN A 245 16.73 2.49 2.78
N PRO A 246 17.82 3.00 2.14
CA PRO A 246 17.69 4.03 1.11
C PRO A 246 17.23 3.46 -0.24
N GLY A 247 16.50 4.30 -1.00
CA GLY A 247 16.29 4.12 -2.43
C GLY A 247 17.05 5.15 -3.26
N ASN A 248 16.87 5.15 -4.58
CA ASN A 248 17.62 6.03 -5.48
C ASN A 248 17.32 7.52 -5.27
N HIS A 249 16.16 7.88 -4.76
CA HIS A 249 15.79 9.27 -4.44
C HIS A 249 16.49 9.79 -3.19
N ASP A 250 16.97 8.91 -2.31
CA ASP A 250 17.57 9.27 -1.02
C ASP A 250 19.06 9.58 -1.09
N TYR A 251 19.73 9.23 -2.20
CA TYR A 251 21.13 9.57 -2.43
C TYR A 251 21.31 11.01 -2.88
N ASN A 252 22.50 11.56 -2.65
CA ASN A 252 22.87 12.89 -3.10
C ASN A 252 22.69 13.04 -4.62
N GLY A 253 21.87 13.98 -5.03
CA GLY A 253 21.50 14.16 -6.44
C GLY A 253 20.23 13.42 -6.86
N GLY A 254 19.60 12.65 -5.95
CA GLY A 254 18.33 11.96 -6.21
C GLY A 254 17.22 12.96 -6.56
N ARG A 255 16.65 12.80 -7.71
CA ARG A 255 15.55 13.49 -8.38
C ARG A 255 15.60 15.01 -8.60
N HIS A 256 16.42 15.83 -8.05
CA HIS A 256 16.50 17.21 -8.51
C HIS A 256 16.97 17.29 -9.96
N GLY A 257 16.03 17.59 -10.87
CA GLY A 257 16.34 17.82 -12.28
C GLY A 257 16.84 16.61 -13.06
N TYR A 258 16.49 15.39 -12.62
CA TYR A 258 16.88 14.12 -13.28
C TYR A 258 18.40 13.90 -13.42
N GLY A 259 19.19 14.43 -12.50
CA GLY A 259 20.60 14.07 -12.39
C GLY A 259 20.75 12.60 -11.98
N VAL A 260 21.78 11.94 -12.47
CA VAL A 260 22.14 10.60 -11.98
C VAL A 260 22.56 10.74 -10.51
N PRO A 261 21.89 10.06 -9.57
CA PRO A 261 22.25 10.17 -8.16
C PRO A 261 23.68 9.66 -7.93
N SER A 262 24.36 10.25 -6.96
CA SER A 262 25.65 9.73 -6.51
C SER A 262 25.44 8.55 -5.59
N LEU A 263 25.24 7.36 -6.15
CA LEU A 263 24.83 6.14 -5.44
C LEU A 263 25.76 5.70 -4.30
N ARG A 264 26.82 6.45 -4.00
CA ARG A 264 27.71 6.18 -2.86
C ARG A 264 27.71 7.31 -1.83
N LYS A 265 26.81 8.30 -1.99
CA LYS A 265 26.66 9.41 -1.06
C LYS A 265 25.21 9.58 -0.71
N ALA A 266 24.88 9.39 0.53
CA ALA A 266 23.54 9.53 1.08
C ALA A 266 23.59 10.36 2.37
N ASP A 267 24.17 11.57 2.29
CA ASP A 267 24.50 12.38 3.48
C ASP A 267 23.26 12.69 4.33
N ASN A 268 22.16 13.08 3.69
CA ASN A 268 20.93 13.36 4.41
C ASN A 268 20.25 12.09 4.93
N TYR A 269 20.26 11.00 4.17
CA TYR A 269 19.77 9.72 4.65
C TYR A 269 20.54 9.26 5.90
N LEU A 270 21.87 9.26 5.84
CA LEU A 270 22.72 8.88 6.99
C LEU A 270 22.52 9.79 8.20
N LYS A 271 22.28 11.09 7.99
CA LYS A 271 21.94 12.02 9.05
C LYS A 271 20.66 11.67 9.80
N HIS A 272 19.65 11.15 9.10
CA HIS A 272 18.32 10.87 9.64
C HIS A 272 18.12 9.42 10.06
N PHE A 273 18.68 8.46 9.31
CA PHE A 273 18.46 7.02 9.49
C PHE A 273 19.74 6.20 9.65
N GLY A 274 20.89 6.78 9.38
CA GLY A 274 22.17 6.09 9.52
C GLY A 274 22.52 5.71 10.96
N PRO A 275 23.55 4.89 11.16
CA PRO A 275 23.88 4.27 12.45
C PRO A 275 24.20 5.25 13.60
N ASP A 276 24.56 6.49 13.28
CA ASP A 276 24.89 7.54 14.26
C ASP A 276 23.74 8.53 14.51
N SER A 277 22.64 8.43 13.75
CA SER A 277 21.39 9.16 14.00
C SER A 277 20.69 8.64 15.27
N ASP A 278 19.70 9.38 15.75
CA ASP A 278 18.87 8.90 16.87
C ASP A 278 18.07 7.65 16.48
N PHE A 279 17.65 7.55 15.22
CA PHE A 279 16.99 6.38 14.68
C PHE A 279 17.92 5.15 14.68
N GLY A 280 19.13 5.28 14.14
CA GLY A 280 20.09 4.18 14.08
C GLY A 280 20.63 3.75 15.43
N LYS A 281 20.81 4.69 16.38
CA LYS A 281 21.14 4.36 17.77
C LYS A 281 20.08 3.51 18.43
N TYR A 282 18.80 3.89 18.27
CA TYR A 282 17.68 3.08 18.76
C TYR A 282 17.70 1.67 18.14
N GLN A 283 17.94 1.55 16.83
CA GLN A 283 18.05 0.24 16.17
C GLN A 283 19.19 -0.60 16.74
N LYS A 284 20.38 -0.02 16.93
CA LYS A 284 21.52 -0.73 17.54
C LYS A 284 21.21 -1.26 18.95
N GLU A 285 20.47 -0.47 19.74
CA GLU A 285 20.00 -0.89 21.08
C GLU A 285 18.99 -2.05 21.00
N HIS A 286 18.33 -2.24 19.84
CA HIS A 286 17.38 -3.30 19.58
C HIS A 286 17.92 -4.42 18.66
N GLY A 287 19.25 -4.56 18.59
CA GLY A 287 19.90 -5.72 17.95
C GLY A 287 20.17 -5.59 16.46
N PHE A 288 20.05 -4.38 15.88
CA PHE A 288 20.47 -4.16 14.50
C PHE A 288 21.98 -3.99 14.38
N ALA A 289 22.54 -4.52 13.30
CA ALA A 289 23.91 -4.31 12.90
C ALA A 289 23.97 -3.71 11.49
N TYR A 290 24.95 -2.86 11.25
CA TYR A 290 25.09 -2.08 10.02
C TYR A 290 26.35 -2.46 9.24
N SER A 291 26.29 -2.25 7.92
CA SER A 291 27.46 -2.27 7.04
C SER A 291 28.46 -1.16 7.40
N PRO A 292 29.71 -1.27 6.91
CA PRO A 292 30.72 -0.25 7.18
C PRO A 292 30.34 1.17 6.75
N ASP A 293 29.56 1.32 5.66
CA ASP A 293 29.08 2.61 5.19
C ASP A 293 27.76 3.07 5.87
N GLY A 294 27.10 2.17 6.60
CA GLY A 294 25.87 2.47 7.34
C GLY A 294 24.59 2.48 6.49
N LEU A 295 24.65 2.05 5.22
CA LEU A 295 23.49 2.05 4.30
C LEU A 295 22.78 0.71 4.25
N SER A 296 23.45 -0.37 4.64
CA SER A 296 22.86 -1.69 4.79
C SER A 296 22.79 -2.08 6.26
N SER A 297 21.81 -2.91 6.62
CA SER A 297 21.64 -3.38 7.99
C SER A 297 21.02 -4.77 8.03
N TYR A 298 21.12 -5.42 9.19
CA TYR A 298 20.38 -6.64 9.47
C TYR A 298 20.00 -6.73 10.94
N HIS A 299 19.04 -7.58 11.23
CA HIS A 299 18.70 -8.00 12.59
C HIS A 299 18.11 -9.40 12.59
N LEU A 300 18.08 -10.02 13.76
CA LEU A 300 17.42 -11.28 13.99
C LEU A 300 16.07 -11.03 14.65
N VAL A 301 15.04 -11.72 14.18
CA VAL A 301 13.68 -11.60 14.69
C VAL A 301 13.08 -12.97 14.94
N ASP A 302 12.46 -13.15 16.09
CA ASP A 302 11.66 -14.32 16.40
C ASP A 302 10.34 -14.25 15.60
N ASN A 303 10.11 -15.25 14.76
CA ASN A 303 8.92 -15.28 13.92
C ASN A 303 8.36 -16.71 13.86
N GLY A 304 7.33 -16.96 14.62
CA GLY A 304 6.76 -18.28 14.68
C GLY A 304 7.69 -19.32 15.29
N SER A 305 7.98 -20.37 14.54
CA SER A 305 8.85 -21.44 15.02
C SER A 305 10.34 -21.13 14.87
N TYR A 306 10.72 -20.11 14.13
CA TYR A 306 12.13 -19.90 13.77
C TYR A 306 12.62 -18.51 14.15
N LYS A 307 13.94 -18.39 14.23
CA LYS A 307 14.62 -17.10 14.35
C LYS A 307 15.10 -16.66 12.98
N TYR A 308 14.41 -15.70 12.41
CA TYR A 308 14.66 -15.22 11.05
C TYR A 308 15.75 -14.16 11.02
N LEU A 309 16.59 -14.20 9.97
CA LEU A 309 17.46 -13.10 9.59
C LEU A 309 16.72 -12.21 8.57
N VAL A 310 16.55 -10.94 8.89
CA VAL A 310 16.04 -9.94 7.96
C VAL A 310 17.17 -8.96 7.68
N MET A 311 17.51 -8.80 6.41
CA MET A 311 18.64 -7.97 5.99
C MET A 311 18.40 -7.25 4.69
N ASN A 312 18.93 -6.04 4.59
CA ASN A 312 19.01 -5.35 3.32
C ASN A 312 20.44 -5.28 2.78
N ILE A 313 20.53 -5.16 1.47
CA ILE A 313 21.73 -4.69 0.77
C ILE A 313 21.40 -3.42 0.02
N ASP A 314 22.15 -2.37 0.31
CA ASP A 314 22.04 -1.08 -0.34
C ASP A 314 22.22 -1.18 -1.86
N MET A 315 21.27 -0.61 -2.61
CA MET A 315 21.32 -0.65 -4.06
C MET A 315 22.57 0.04 -4.62
N GLY A 316 23.01 1.11 -3.99
CA GLY A 316 24.22 1.81 -4.41
C GLY A 316 25.47 0.95 -4.33
N ALA A 317 25.56 0.04 -3.35
CA ALA A 317 26.64 -0.95 -3.28
C ALA A 317 26.57 -1.96 -4.44
N VAL A 318 25.35 -2.33 -4.85
CA VAL A 318 25.13 -3.34 -5.89
C VAL A 318 25.41 -2.80 -7.29
N VAL A 319 24.91 -1.58 -7.59
CA VAL A 319 24.99 -1.01 -8.96
C VAL A 319 26.27 -0.23 -9.23
N SER A 320 26.99 0.22 -8.20
CA SER A 320 28.23 0.96 -8.42
C SER A 320 29.36 0.01 -8.85
N ASN A 321 29.93 0.28 -10.02
CA ASN A 321 31.11 -0.44 -10.54
C ASN A 321 32.43 0.05 -9.96
N SER A 322 32.44 0.95 -8.98
CA SER A 322 33.68 1.39 -8.35
C SER A 322 34.29 0.27 -7.54
N SER A 323 35.41 -0.23 -8.02
CA SER A 323 36.05 -1.48 -7.66
C SER A 323 36.49 -1.65 -6.20
N SER A 324 36.47 -0.62 -5.36
CA SER A 324 36.98 -0.75 -3.99
C SER A 324 35.90 -0.58 -2.91
N ALA A 325 34.96 0.33 -3.03
CA ALA A 325 33.97 0.57 -1.98
C ALA A 325 32.77 -0.39 -2.08
N SER A 326 32.22 -0.59 -3.26
CA SER A 326 31.13 -1.56 -3.48
C SER A 326 31.52 -2.99 -3.07
N ASN A 327 32.81 -3.33 -3.19
CA ASN A 327 33.30 -4.64 -2.76
C ASN A 327 33.26 -4.86 -1.24
N ASP A 328 33.38 -3.82 -0.41
CA ASP A 328 33.36 -3.98 1.05
C ASP A 328 31.96 -4.28 1.56
N ASP A 329 30.94 -3.59 1.05
CA ASP A 329 29.56 -3.78 1.46
C ASP A 329 28.98 -5.08 0.89
N MET A 330 29.32 -5.43 -0.35
CA MET A 330 28.98 -6.75 -0.90
C MET A 330 29.67 -7.89 -0.18
N ARG A 331 30.92 -7.71 0.29
CA ARG A 331 31.61 -8.70 1.13
C ARG A 331 30.97 -8.79 2.51
N TRP A 332 30.57 -7.66 3.10
CA TRP A 332 29.86 -7.64 4.36
C TRP A 332 28.52 -8.38 4.24
N PHE A 333 27.76 -8.08 3.19
CA PHE A 333 26.49 -8.76 2.89
C PHE A 333 26.65 -10.29 2.82
N GLU A 334 27.63 -10.74 2.02
CA GLU A 334 27.92 -12.18 1.91
C GLU A 334 28.44 -12.77 3.23
N GLN A 335 29.20 -12.00 4.03
CA GLN A 335 29.70 -12.45 5.33
C GLN A 335 28.56 -12.65 6.33
N VAL A 336 27.57 -11.75 6.36
CA VAL A 336 26.38 -11.90 7.20
C VAL A 336 25.64 -13.21 6.87
N LEU A 337 25.48 -13.53 5.58
CA LEU A 337 24.87 -14.80 5.15
C LEU A 337 25.70 -16.03 5.62
N LYS A 338 27.03 -15.93 5.63
CA LYS A 338 27.92 -16.99 6.13
C LYS A 338 27.84 -17.16 7.64
N ASP A 339 27.66 -16.06 8.37
CA ASP A 339 27.65 -16.07 9.83
C ASP A 339 26.29 -16.58 10.38
N HIS A 340 25.22 -16.56 9.55
CA HIS A 340 23.88 -16.96 9.91
C HIS A 340 23.32 -18.13 9.06
N PRO A 341 24.03 -19.26 8.94
CA PRO A 341 23.67 -20.33 8.00
C PRO A 341 22.37 -21.07 8.39
N ASN A 342 21.97 -20.98 9.66
CA ASN A 342 20.82 -21.68 10.22
C ASN A 342 19.63 -20.77 10.55
N ASN A 343 19.62 -19.55 10.03
CA ASN A 343 18.52 -18.61 10.18
C ASN A 343 17.78 -18.47 8.86
N PRO A 344 16.48 -18.80 8.78
CA PRO A 344 15.71 -18.50 7.57
C PRO A 344 15.86 -17.02 7.23
N THR A 345 16.24 -16.73 5.98
CA THR A 345 16.69 -15.38 5.62
C THR A 345 15.78 -14.73 4.59
N VAL A 346 15.40 -13.48 4.88
CA VAL A 346 14.75 -12.54 3.97
C VAL A 346 15.78 -11.50 3.54
N VAL A 347 15.99 -11.38 2.24
CA VAL A 347 16.89 -10.39 1.64
C VAL A 347 16.08 -9.30 0.98
N VAL A 348 16.38 -8.05 1.29
CA VAL A 348 15.72 -6.87 0.73
C VAL A 348 16.76 -5.98 0.06
N SER A 349 16.40 -5.40 -1.06
CA SER A 349 17.10 -4.25 -1.64
C SER A 349 16.08 -3.36 -2.32
N HIS A 350 16.38 -2.09 -2.47
CA HIS A 350 15.43 -1.19 -3.14
C HIS A 350 15.12 -1.66 -4.57
N ASP A 351 16.13 -2.17 -5.29
CA ASP A 351 16.00 -2.64 -6.67
C ASP A 351 16.53 -4.06 -6.83
N ILE A 352 15.62 -5.04 -7.00
CA ILE A 352 15.94 -6.45 -7.34
C ILE A 352 15.11 -6.91 -8.52
N PHE A 353 13.84 -6.50 -8.56
CA PHE A 353 12.87 -6.99 -9.54
C PHE A 353 12.28 -5.86 -10.35
N LYS A 354 11.93 -6.13 -11.59
CA LYS A 354 11.17 -5.23 -12.45
C LYS A 354 9.91 -5.88 -12.99
N CYS A 355 8.89 -5.05 -13.22
CA CYS A 355 7.68 -5.47 -13.89
C CYS A 355 7.91 -5.62 -15.40
N SER A 356 7.29 -6.61 -16.00
CA SER A 356 7.26 -6.75 -17.46
C SER A 356 6.45 -5.63 -18.10
N ASP A 357 7.02 -4.94 -19.09
CA ASP A 357 6.33 -3.90 -19.87
C ASP A 357 5.09 -4.42 -20.61
N SER A 358 5.10 -5.69 -20.97
CA SER A 358 4.05 -6.32 -21.78
C SER A 358 3.01 -7.09 -20.97
N ARG A 359 3.35 -7.50 -19.77
CA ARG A 359 2.52 -8.35 -18.90
C ARG A 359 2.48 -7.77 -17.47
N PRO A 360 1.46 -6.97 -17.16
CA PRO A 360 1.30 -6.43 -15.81
C PRO A 360 1.31 -7.56 -14.77
N ASN A 361 2.06 -7.36 -13.70
CA ASN A 361 2.24 -8.30 -12.59
C ASN A 361 3.12 -9.54 -12.85
N GLU A 362 3.69 -9.70 -14.04
CA GLU A 362 4.83 -10.58 -14.23
C GLU A 362 6.12 -9.82 -13.91
N ILE A 363 6.94 -10.36 -13.05
CA ILE A 363 8.22 -9.78 -12.68
C ILE A 363 9.38 -10.66 -13.12
N SER A 364 10.53 -10.04 -13.30
CA SER A 364 11.82 -10.69 -13.54
C SER A 364 12.88 -10.03 -12.65
N LEU A 365 14.06 -10.63 -12.55
CA LEU A 365 15.21 -9.90 -12.02
C LEU A 365 15.44 -8.64 -12.84
N ASP A 366 15.75 -7.52 -12.17
CA ASP A 366 16.13 -6.31 -12.88
C ASP A 366 17.55 -6.44 -13.38
N ASP A 367 17.68 -6.57 -14.71
CA ASP A 367 18.93 -6.70 -15.42
C ASP A 367 19.28 -5.42 -16.23
N ASP A 368 18.48 -4.36 -16.06
CA ASP A 368 18.76 -3.10 -16.72
C ASP A 368 19.89 -2.35 -15.98
N SER A 369 21.04 -2.22 -16.61
CA SER A 369 22.19 -1.42 -16.14
C SER A 369 21.91 0.10 -16.14
N GLY A 370 20.62 0.50 -16.18
CA GLY A 370 20.19 1.85 -16.55
C GLY A 370 20.56 2.98 -15.60
N TYR A 371 21.09 2.70 -14.41
CA TYR A 371 21.39 3.74 -13.44
C TYR A 371 22.69 4.51 -13.70
N ASN A 372 23.67 3.95 -14.38
CA ASN A 372 25.02 4.54 -14.39
C ASN A 372 25.44 5.15 -15.71
N GLY A 373 24.72 4.97 -16.81
CA GLY A 373 25.21 5.46 -18.11
C GLY A 373 26.64 4.97 -18.44
N GLU A 374 27.21 4.11 -17.58
CA GLU A 374 28.51 3.49 -17.77
C GLU A 374 28.30 2.25 -18.63
N ALA A 375 28.60 2.39 -19.90
CA ALA A 375 28.61 1.30 -20.85
C ALA A 375 29.62 0.24 -20.38
N GLY A 376 29.14 -0.95 -20.03
CA GLY A 376 30.03 -2.09 -19.85
C GLY A 376 29.71 -3.11 -18.75
N ASP A 377 28.65 -2.95 -18.00
CA ASP A 377 28.21 -4.00 -17.05
C ASP A 377 26.97 -4.70 -17.65
N ASP A 378 27.14 -5.98 -17.94
CA ASP A 378 26.08 -6.81 -18.55
C ASP A 378 25.11 -7.39 -17.48
N GLU A 379 25.32 -7.08 -16.17
CA GLU A 379 24.50 -7.58 -15.07
C GLU A 379 23.87 -6.43 -14.29
N GLY A 380 22.54 -6.39 -14.26
CA GLY A 380 21.75 -5.47 -13.43
C GLY A 380 21.80 -5.82 -11.93
N ALA A 381 21.21 -4.97 -11.10
CA ALA A 381 21.21 -5.12 -9.64
C ALA A 381 20.61 -6.46 -9.20
N GLY A 382 19.49 -6.85 -9.81
CA GLY A 382 18.79 -8.09 -9.48
C GLY A 382 19.64 -9.33 -9.70
N SER A 383 20.31 -9.44 -10.85
CA SER A 383 21.20 -10.56 -11.17
C SER A 383 22.41 -10.61 -10.26
N LYS A 384 23.01 -9.46 -9.92
CA LYS A 384 24.17 -9.40 -9.01
C LYS A 384 23.82 -9.93 -7.61
N ILE A 385 22.69 -9.50 -7.05
CA ILE A 385 22.19 -9.99 -5.77
C ILE A 385 21.89 -11.49 -5.86
N TRP A 386 21.16 -11.91 -6.90
CA TRP A 386 20.81 -13.31 -7.09
C TRP A 386 22.01 -14.23 -7.21
N ASN A 387 23.08 -13.82 -7.90
CA ASN A 387 24.30 -14.59 -8.05
C ASN A 387 25.04 -14.85 -6.73
N ILE A 388 24.80 -14.02 -5.70
CA ILE A 388 25.25 -14.29 -4.34
C ILE A 388 24.24 -15.16 -3.61
N VAL A 389 23.00 -14.73 -3.53
CA VAL A 389 21.92 -15.29 -2.71
C VAL A 389 21.62 -16.74 -3.05
N LYS A 390 21.61 -17.12 -4.32
CA LYS A 390 21.32 -18.50 -4.76
C LYS A 390 22.24 -19.57 -4.15
N ARG A 391 23.43 -19.18 -3.69
CA ARG A 391 24.41 -20.08 -3.05
C ARG A 391 24.09 -20.38 -1.58
N TYR A 392 23.20 -19.59 -0.96
CA TYR A 392 22.87 -19.65 0.45
C TYR A 392 21.48 -20.24 0.67
N ASN A 393 21.45 -21.50 1.11
CA ASN A 393 20.21 -22.24 1.23
C ASN A 393 19.21 -21.63 2.24
N GLN A 394 19.67 -20.88 3.23
CA GLN A 394 18.82 -20.23 4.23
C GLN A 394 17.95 -19.11 3.63
N VAL A 395 18.33 -18.52 2.48
CA VAL A 395 17.50 -17.51 1.83
C VAL A 395 16.29 -18.17 1.18
N PHE A 396 15.10 -17.72 1.58
CA PHE A 396 13.84 -18.24 1.06
C PHE A 396 12.93 -17.17 0.46
N MET A 397 13.25 -15.89 0.69
CA MET A 397 12.49 -14.76 0.18
C MET A 397 13.40 -13.59 -0.17
N MET A 398 13.09 -12.91 -1.26
CA MET A 398 13.70 -11.64 -1.70
C MET A 398 12.60 -10.62 -1.97
N TYR A 399 12.84 -9.35 -1.65
CA TYR A 399 11.83 -8.30 -1.78
C TYR A 399 12.43 -6.99 -2.29
N SER A 400 11.72 -6.28 -3.17
CA SER A 400 12.12 -4.93 -3.62
C SER A 400 10.94 -3.98 -3.87
N GLY A 401 11.26 -2.69 -3.93
CA GLY A 401 10.42 -1.60 -4.39
C GLY A 401 10.85 -1.09 -5.77
N HIS A 402 11.02 0.22 -5.92
CA HIS A 402 11.58 0.95 -7.05
C HIS A 402 10.78 0.85 -8.36
N ASN A 403 10.53 -0.35 -8.84
CA ASN A 403 9.82 -0.57 -10.10
C ASN A 403 8.30 -0.58 -9.88
N HIS A 404 7.62 0.36 -10.56
CA HIS A 404 6.19 0.62 -10.34
C HIS A 404 5.31 -0.60 -10.59
N GLY A 405 4.50 -0.92 -9.61
CA GLY A 405 3.55 -2.03 -9.67
C GLY A 405 3.78 -3.05 -8.56
N SER A 406 3.31 -4.25 -8.77
CA SER A 406 3.45 -5.35 -7.82
C SER A 406 3.49 -6.68 -8.56
N GLY A 407 4.20 -7.65 -8.01
CA GLY A 407 4.30 -8.97 -8.63
C GLY A 407 5.00 -9.98 -7.75
N GLN A 408 4.91 -11.23 -8.18
CA GLN A 408 5.61 -12.33 -7.52
C GLN A 408 6.21 -13.29 -8.54
N MET A 409 7.32 -13.90 -8.16
CA MET A 409 7.96 -14.98 -8.90
C MET A 409 8.59 -16.00 -7.95
N THR A 410 8.97 -17.15 -8.48
CA THR A 410 9.73 -18.14 -7.73
C THR A 410 11.03 -18.44 -8.48
N LEU A 411 12.13 -18.22 -7.80
CA LEU A 411 13.46 -18.61 -8.26
C LEU A 411 13.86 -19.94 -7.62
N THR A 412 14.86 -20.60 -8.18
CA THR A 412 15.40 -21.86 -7.62
C THR A 412 16.87 -21.68 -7.29
N ASN A 413 17.25 -21.86 -6.02
CA ASN A 413 18.62 -21.72 -5.56
C ASN A 413 19.49 -22.94 -5.95
N ASP A 414 20.81 -22.86 -5.71
CA ASP A 414 21.77 -23.91 -6.08
C ASP A 414 21.52 -25.25 -5.37
N ALA A 415 20.80 -25.24 -4.24
CA ALA A 415 20.38 -26.45 -3.53
C ALA A 415 19.05 -27.04 -4.06
N GLY A 416 18.46 -26.45 -5.10
CA GLY A 416 17.19 -26.88 -5.69
C GLY A 416 15.95 -26.45 -4.91
N ASN A 417 16.07 -25.52 -3.95
CA ASN A 417 14.95 -25.04 -3.15
C ASN A 417 14.36 -23.73 -3.70
N PRO A 418 13.06 -23.51 -3.53
CA PRO A 418 12.40 -22.30 -3.97
C PRO A 418 12.81 -21.08 -3.13
N VAL A 419 12.96 -19.94 -3.80
CA VAL A 419 13.10 -18.61 -3.22
C VAL A 419 12.00 -17.74 -3.79
N LEU A 420 11.14 -17.21 -2.92
CA LEU A 420 10.03 -16.34 -3.32
C LEU A 420 10.56 -14.93 -3.58
N GLY A 421 10.34 -14.43 -4.80
CA GLY A 421 10.62 -13.05 -5.18
C GLY A 421 9.33 -12.23 -5.16
N LEU A 422 9.35 -11.08 -4.49
CA LEU A 422 8.23 -10.16 -4.36
C LEU A 422 8.66 -8.74 -4.74
N LEU A 423 7.78 -8.03 -5.42
CA LEU A 423 7.92 -6.63 -5.79
C LEU A 423 6.67 -5.88 -5.40
N SER A 424 6.82 -4.71 -4.79
CA SER A 424 5.73 -3.75 -4.64
C SER A 424 6.23 -2.32 -4.66
N ASP A 425 5.58 -1.48 -5.48
CA ASP A 425 5.71 -0.03 -5.49
C ASP A 425 4.37 0.58 -5.87
N TYR A 426 3.75 1.29 -4.94
CA TYR A 426 2.45 1.94 -5.10
C TYR A 426 2.56 3.47 -5.14
N GLN A 427 3.75 4.03 -5.25
CA GLN A 427 4.00 5.47 -5.11
C GLN A 427 3.15 6.37 -6.03
N PHE A 428 2.69 5.86 -7.17
CA PHE A 428 1.82 6.57 -8.11
C PHE A 428 0.33 6.26 -7.94
N ALA A 429 -0.04 5.34 -7.06
CA ALA A 429 -1.43 5.14 -6.69
C ALA A 429 -1.97 6.36 -5.92
N TYR A 430 -3.28 6.41 -5.71
CA TYR A 430 -3.93 7.53 -5.04
C TYR A 430 -3.26 7.86 -3.69
N ASN A 431 -3.09 9.16 -3.41
CA ASN A 431 -2.41 9.66 -2.22
C ASN A 431 -0.96 9.16 -2.03
N GLY A 432 -0.26 8.88 -3.10
CA GLY A 432 1.12 8.37 -3.01
C GLY A 432 1.19 6.94 -2.47
N GLY A 433 0.18 6.13 -2.83
CA GLY A 433 0.10 4.72 -2.43
C GLY A 433 -0.84 4.43 -1.27
N ASN A 434 -1.60 5.42 -0.76
CA ASN A 434 -2.55 5.23 0.36
C ASN A 434 -1.95 4.46 1.55
N ALA A 435 -0.62 4.49 1.74
CA ALA A 435 0.10 3.65 2.70
C ALA A 435 -0.32 2.16 2.59
N PHE A 436 -0.37 1.61 1.38
CA PHE A 436 -0.51 0.18 1.19
C PHE A 436 0.77 -0.52 1.63
N PHE A 437 0.62 -1.46 2.53
CA PHE A 437 1.64 -2.42 2.90
C PHE A 437 1.33 -3.76 2.25
N GLN A 438 2.36 -4.54 1.97
CA GLN A 438 2.19 -5.98 1.73
C GLN A 438 2.53 -6.74 3.01
N TYR A 439 1.57 -7.49 3.51
CA TYR A 439 1.72 -8.36 4.68
C TYR A 439 2.00 -9.77 4.20
N VAL A 440 3.21 -10.25 4.46
CA VAL A 440 3.60 -11.63 4.16
C VAL A 440 3.38 -12.47 5.40
N GLY A 441 2.45 -13.42 5.30
CA GLY A 441 2.07 -14.32 6.38
C GLY A 441 2.72 -15.69 6.23
N MET A 442 3.36 -16.17 7.29
CA MET A 442 3.86 -17.53 7.41
C MET A 442 2.83 -18.39 8.12
N ASP A 443 2.03 -19.12 7.36
CA ASP A 443 1.01 -20.05 7.89
C ASP A 443 1.61 -21.44 8.07
N GLU A 444 2.27 -21.63 9.20
CA GLU A 444 2.95 -22.89 9.52
C GLU A 444 1.99 -24.06 9.73
N ALA A 445 0.77 -23.81 10.20
CA ALA A 445 -0.22 -24.86 10.40
C ALA A 445 -0.68 -25.47 9.08
N ASN A 446 -0.81 -24.67 8.03
CA ASN A 446 -1.25 -25.10 6.71
C ASN A 446 -0.12 -25.23 5.68
N ASN A 447 1.13 -25.01 6.09
CA ASN A 447 2.29 -25.05 5.22
C ASN A 447 2.14 -24.11 4.00
N LYS A 448 1.84 -22.84 4.27
CA LYS A 448 1.70 -21.81 3.24
C LYS A 448 2.49 -20.55 3.57
N ILE A 449 2.95 -19.86 2.55
CA ILE A 449 3.24 -18.42 2.60
C ILE A 449 2.09 -17.70 1.93
N THR A 450 1.53 -16.70 2.59
CA THR A 450 0.48 -15.84 2.06
C THR A 450 1.00 -14.42 1.91
N MET A 451 0.43 -13.63 1.01
CA MET A 451 0.68 -12.19 0.93
C MET A 451 -0.64 -11.48 0.66
N ARG A 452 -0.86 -10.38 1.37
CA ARG A 452 -2.03 -9.51 1.24
C ARG A 452 -1.60 -8.06 1.23
N THR A 453 -2.15 -7.29 0.29
CA THR A 453 -1.95 -5.84 0.23
C THR A 453 -3.07 -5.14 0.96
N TYR A 454 -2.73 -4.39 2.00
CA TYR A 454 -3.70 -3.73 2.88
C TYR A 454 -3.21 -2.34 3.28
N SER A 455 -4.15 -1.40 3.38
CA SER A 455 -3.91 -0.02 3.78
C SER A 455 -4.50 0.28 5.16
N PRO A 456 -3.67 0.42 6.19
CA PRO A 456 -4.12 0.93 7.49
C PRO A 456 -4.75 2.33 7.38
N TYR A 457 -4.22 3.18 6.50
CA TYR A 457 -4.79 4.50 6.25
C TYR A 457 -6.23 4.42 5.75
N SER A 458 -6.49 3.69 4.66
CA SER A 458 -7.83 3.56 4.11
C SER A 458 -8.80 2.92 5.10
N ALA A 459 -8.33 1.93 5.87
CA ALA A 459 -9.12 1.27 6.91
C ALA A 459 -9.52 2.22 8.05
N SER A 460 -8.69 3.22 8.34
CA SER A 460 -8.96 4.24 9.36
C SER A 460 -9.99 5.30 8.94
N LEU A 461 -10.30 5.38 7.63
CA LEU A 461 -11.18 6.43 7.11
C LEU A 461 -12.65 6.12 7.38
N PRO A 462 -13.41 7.08 7.94
CA PRO A 462 -14.87 7.01 7.95
C PRO A 462 -15.41 6.94 6.51
N ALA A 463 -16.50 6.23 6.30
CA ALA A 463 -17.10 6.05 4.97
C ALA A 463 -17.36 7.37 4.22
N ALA A 464 -17.69 8.46 4.96
CA ALA A 464 -17.94 9.77 4.38
C ALA A 464 -16.68 10.52 3.90
N GLU A 465 -15.50 10.12 4.36
CA GLU A 465 -14.20 10.70 3.97
C GLU A 465 -13.54 9.96 2.83
N ARG A 466 -14.02 8.74 2.50
CA ARG A 466 -13.41 7.88 1.48
C ARG A 466 -13.63 8.43 0.08
N SER A 467 -12.56 8.50 -0.67
CA SER A 467 -12.61 8.64 -2.11
C SER A 467 -12.87 7.30 -2.78
N PHE A 468 -13.03 7.33 -4.11
CA PHE A 468 -13.24 6.13 -4.91
C PHE A 468 -12.10 5.09 -4.78
N PHE A 469 -10.86 5.52 -4.54
CA PHE A 469 -9.67 4.67 -4.47
C PHE A 469 -9.26 4.30 -3.04
N ASP A 470 -10.00 4.74 -2.03
CA ASP A 470 -9.70 4.43 -0.62
C ASP A 470 -10.28 3.05 -0.24
N VAL A 471 -9.75 2.01 -0.87
CA VAL A 471 -10.06 0.62 -0.51
C VAL A 471 -9.12 0.13 0.60
N ASN A 472 -9.60 -0.79 1.44
CA ASN A 472 -8.76 -1.36 2.50
C ASN A 472 -7.71 -2.31 1.95
N SER A 473 -8.08 -3.13 0.98
CA SER A 473 -7.18 -4.14 0.40
C SER A 473 -7.23 -4.10 -1.11
N LEU A 474 -6.06 -4.21 -1.74
CA LEU A 474 -5.96 -4.47 -3.16
C LEU A 474 -6.08 -5.98 -3.43
N THR A 475 -6.65 -6.32 -4.58
CA THR A 475 -6.86 -7.72 -5.01
C THR A 475 -6.16 -8.01 -6.34
N GLY A 476 -6.12 -9.28 -6.71
CA GLY A 476 -5.55 -9.73 -7.98
C GLY A 476 -4.07 -10.09 -7.89
N VAL A 477 -3.52 -10.45 -9.06
CA VAL A 477 -2.12 -10.88 -9.20
C VAL A 477 -1.18 -9.75 -8.77
N GLY A 478 -0.17 -10.08 -7.97
CA GLY A 478 0.76 -9.11 -7.41
C GLY A 478 0.30 -8.46 -6.10
N ASN A 479 -1.01 -8.50 -5.80
CA ASN A 479 -1.58 -7.94 -4.56
C ASN A 479 -2.06 -9.02 -3.58
N THR A 480 -2.20 -10.27 -4.06
CA THR A 480 -2.51 -11.44 -3.24
C THR A 480 -1.67 -12.62 -3.70
N TYR A 481 -1.22 -13.43 -2.75
CA TYR A 481 -0.46 -14.66 -2.99
C TYR A 481 -0.81 -15.71 -1.96
N ASP A 482 -0.94 -16.96 -2.39
CA ASP A 482 -1.07 -18.15 -1.56
C ASP A 482 -0.21 -19.27 -2.16
N GLY A 483 0.96 -19.50 -1.56
CA GLY A 483 1.93 -20.48 -2.02
C GLY A 483 2.18 -21.58 -1.00
N SER A 484 2.28 -22.82 -1.44
CA SER A 484 2.65 -23.94 -0.57
C SER A 484 4.10 -23.82 -0.10
N PHE A 485 4.35 -23.97 1.20
CA PHE A 485 5.68 -23.90 1.77
C PHE A 485 5.77 -24.78 3.03
N ASP A 486 6.48 -25.88 2.94
CA ASP A 486 6.70 -26.79 4.05
C ASP A 486 7.84 -26.28 4.95
N PHE A 487 7.48 -25.52 5.99
CA PHE A 487 8.43 -24.89 6.90
C PHE A 487 9.31 -25.92 7.62
N ALA A 488 8.73 -26.98 8.14
CA ALA A 488 9.46 -27.99 8.90
C ALA A 488 10.50 -28.72 8.03
N LYS A 489 10.16 -29.01 6.78
CA LYS A 489 11.08 -29.60 5.82
C LYS A 489 12.15 -28.61 5.37
N ARG A 490 11.74 -27.38 5.04
CA ARG A 490 12.61 -26.36 4.47
C ARG A 490 13.66 -25.87 5.47
N PHE A 491 13.26 -25.78 6.75
CA PHE A 491 14.10 -25.24 7.83
C PHE A 491 14.49 -26.33 8.87
N ALA A 492 14.54 -27.59 8.45
CA ALA A 492 14.99 -28.67 9.31
C ALA A 492 16.39 -28.41 9.88
N GLY A 493 16.53 -28.34 11.20
CA GLY A 493 17.80 -28.07 11.90
C GLY A 493 18.18 -26.59 12.00
N TYR A 494 17.28 -25.68 11.61
CA TYR A 494 17.50 -24.23 11.76
C TYR A 494 17.24 -23.79 13.20
N GLU A 495 17.69 -22.58 13.53
CA GLU A 495 17.55 -22.00 14.86
C GLU A 495 16.07 -21.71 15.18
N HIS A 496 15.60 -22.22 16.32
CA HIS A 496 14.25 -22.00 16.78
C HIS A 496 14.09 -20.60 17.39
N SER A 497 12.90 -20.05 17.29
CA SER A 497 12.50 -18.84 18.00
C SER A 497 12.42 -19.08 19.50
N SER A 498 12.40 -18.01 20.28
CA SER A 498 12.14 -18.06 21.72
C SER A 498 10.72 -18.55 22.04
N GLY A 499 9.78 -18.39 21.11
CA GLY A 499 8.37 -18.83 21.19
C GLY A 499 8.09 -20.22 20.63
N TYR A 500 9.09 -20.97 20.23
CA TYR A 500 8.94 -22.24 19.50
C TYR A 500 7.92 -23.19 20.11
N ASP A 501 8.02 -23.52 21.41
CA ASP A 501 7.12 -24.49 22.05
C ASP A 501 5.66 -24.02 22.07
N THR A 502 5.46 -22.73 22.30
CA THR A 502 4.13 -22.11 22.22
C THR A 502 3.58 -22.20 20.83
N GLN A 503 4.40 -21.87 19.82
CA GLN A 503 4.00 -21.93 18.42
C GLN A 503 3.66 -23.37 17.97
N GLN A 504 4.45 -24.37 18.37
CA GLN A 504 4.13 -25.76 18.07
C GLN A 504 2.80 -26.21 18.70
N SER A 505 2.48 -25.70 19.89
CA SER A 505 1.19 -25.91 20.54
C SER A 505 0.03 -25.27 19.76
N VAL A 506 0.22 -24.03 19.28
CA VAL A 506 -0.75 -23.31 18.42
C VAL A 506 -0.97 -24.07 17.11
N ILE A 507 0.10 -24.45 16.40
CA ILE A 507 0.03 -25.23 15.16
C ILE A 507 -0.76 -26.52 15.35
N SER A 508 -0.45 -27.26 16.43
CA SER A 508 -1.13 -28.51 16.75
C SER A 508 -2.61 -28.30 17.02
N LEU A 509 -2.96 -27.23 17.75
CA LEU A 509 -4.35 -26.87 18.02
C LEU A 509 -5.10 -26.47 16.75
N VAL A 510 -4.52 -25.61 15.92
CA VAL A 510 -5.15 -25.19 14.65
C VAL A 510 -5.44 -26.41 13.78
N ARG A 511 -4.46 -27.29 13.60
CA ARG A 511 -4.63 -28.55 12.83
C ARG A 511 -5.66 -29.48 13.45
N GLY A 512 -5.60 -29.71 14.77
CA GLY A 512 -6.52 -30.57 15.48
C GLY A 512 -7.96 -30.05 15.44
N ILE A 513 -8.16 -28.76 15.70
CA ILE A 513 -9.50 -28.13 15.61
C ILE A 513 -10.00 -28.13 14.15
N GLY A 514 -9.09 -27.91 13.18
CA GLY A 514 -9.42 -28.00 11.75
C GLY A 514 -9.92 -29.38 11.32
N ALA A 515 -9.39 -30.44 11.93
CA ALA A 515 -9.75 -31.83 11.65
C ALA A 515 -11.02 -32.34 12.38
N LEU A 516 -11.57 -31.58 13.36
CA LEU A 516 -12.75 -31.99 14.12
C LEU A 516 -13.94 -32.31 13.20
N ASN A 517 -14.54 -33.47 13.47
CA ASN A 517 -15.76 -33.96 12.81
C ASN A 517 -16.62 -34.78 13.77
N GLY A 518 -17.80 -35.19 13.33
CA GLY A 518 -18.76 -35.95 14.17
C GLY A 518 -18.27 -37.33 14.66
N GLN A 519 -17.11 -37.79 14.17
CA GLN A 519 -16.51 -39.07 14.57
C GLN A 519 -15.25 -38.90 15.43
N THR A 520 -14.83 -37.67 15.70
CA THR A 520 -13.65 -37.39 16.53
C THR A 520 -13.86 -37.95 17.94
N PRO A 521 -12.94 -38.77 18.48
CA PRO A 521 -13.08 -39.35 19.81
C PRO A 521 -13.20 -38.29 20.91
N ALA A 522 -14.07 -38.51 21.90
CA ALA A 522 -14.25 -37.56 23.01
C ALA A 522 -12.95 -37.29 23.78
N SER A 523 -12.05 -38.27 23.87
CA SER A 523 -10.72 -38.09 24.47
C SER A 523 -9.87 -37.09 23.74
N GLU A 524 -9.88 -37.08 22.41
CA GLU A 524 -9.14 -36.14 21.56
C GLU A 524 -9.73 -34.73 21.69
N VAL A 525 -11.05 -34.59 21.63
CA VAL A 525 -11.72 -33.30 21.87
C VAL A 525 -11.34 -32.73 23.24
N ARG A 526 -11.27 -33.57 24.28
CA ARG A 526 -10.84 -33.13 25.62
C ARG A 526 -9.37 -32.69 25.65
N GLN A 527 -8.49 -33.41 24.94
CA GLN A 527 -7.07 -33.03 24.84
C GLN A 527 -6.91 -31.66 24.20
N LEU A 528 -7.57 -31.41 23.06
CA LEU A 528 -7.55 -30.11 22.39
C LEU A 528 -8.10 -28.99 23.30
N TYR A 529 -9.21 -29.25 24.00
CA TYR A 529 -9.79 -28.28 24.92
C TYR A 529 -8.84 -27.92 26.08
N THR A 530 -8.18 -28.94 26.64
CA THR A 530 -7.21 -28.75 27.72
C THR A 530 -5.95 -28.02 27.21
N ALA A 531 -5.48 -28.35 26.01
CA ALA A 531 -4.33 -27.70 25.39
C ALA A 531 -4.60 -26.22 25.12
N LEU A 532 -5.79 -25.89 24.58
CA LEU A 532 -6.17 -24.49 24.38
C LEU A 532 -6.24 -23.73 25.71
N ALA A 533 -6.81 -24.35 26.75
CA ALA A 533 -6.91 -23.74 28.07
C ALA A 533 -5.54 -23.48 28.71
N ALA A 534 -4.51 -24.25 28.35
CA ALA A 534 -3.16 -24.11 28.88
C ALA A 534 -2.31 -23.00 28.22
N LEU A 535 -2.76 -22.48 27.08
CA LEU A 535 -2.05 -21.38 26.40
C LEU A 535 -2.08 -20.08 27.23
N PRO A 536 -1.09 -19.20 27.07
CA PRO A 536 -1.16 -17.82 27.59
C PRO A 536 -2.43 -17.10 27.11
N ASP A 537 -2.99 -16.21 27.94
CA ASP A 537 -4.30 -15.59 27.65
C ASP A 537 -4.31 -14.77 26.35
N ASN A 538 -3.22 -14.06 26.07
CA ASN A 538 -3.06 -13.30 24.82
C ASN A 538 -3.00 -14.20 23.58
N VAL A 539 -2.41 -15.37 23.66
CA VAL A 539 -2.37 -16.36 22.57
C VAL A 539 -3.72 -17.05 22.43
N LYS A 540 -4.34 -17.43 23.55
CA LYS A 540 -5.67 -18.04 23.59
C LYS A 540 -6.73 -17.13 22.94
N ALA A 541 -6.66 -15.83 23.19
CA ALA A 541 -7.58 -14.84 22.61
C ALA A 541 -7.59 -14.86 21.06
N GLN A 542 -6.49 -15.23 20.43
CA GLN A 542 -6.38 -15.31 18.97
C GLN A 542 -7.20 -16.44 18.35
N PHE A 543 -7.64 -17.42 19.15
CA PHE A 543 -8.55 -18.48 18.69
C PHE A 543 -10.01 -18.01 18.56
N GLY A 544 -10.31 -16.80 19.00
CA GLY A 544 -11.63 -16.15 18.92
C GLY A 544 -12.55 -16.46 20.08
N ASP A 545 -13.78 -15.97 20.01
CA ASP A 545 -14.79 -16.14 21.06
C ASP A 545 -15.34 -17.59 21.06
N PRO A 546 -15.32 -18.30 22.20
CA PRO A 546 -15.92 -19.64 22.30
C PRO A 546 -17.43 -19.68 22.03
N SER A 547 -18.13 -18.56 22.08
CA SER A 547 -19.56 -18.47 21.73
C SER A 547 -19.82 -18.28 20.24
N ASP A 548 -18.80 -17.88 19.47
CA ASP A 548 -18.87 -17.74 18.01
C ASP A 548 -18.53 -19.05 17.31
N SER A 549 -19.51 -19.72 16.73
CA SER A 549 -19.34 -20.99 16.02
C SER A 549 -18.43 -20.89 14.78
N GLY A 550 -18.17 -19.69 14.26
CA GLY A 550 -17.22 -19.42 13.17
C GLY A 550 -15.77 -19.43 13.64
N SER A 551 -15.51 -19.11 14.90
CA SER A 551 -14.17 -19.09 15.47
C SER A 551 -13.62 -20.49 15.75
N LEU A 552 -12.28 -20.63 15.85
CA LEU A 552 -11.65 -21.89 16.24
C LEU A 552 -12.03 -22.30 17.67
N ALA A 553 -12.05 -21.35 18.61
CA ALA A 553 -12.48 -21.60 19.99
C ALA A 553 -13.93 -22.03 20.05
N GLY A 554 -14.83 -21.43 19.28
CA GLY A 554 -16.24 -21.79 19.22
C GLY A 554 -16.48 -23.16 18.60
N ARG A 555 -15.76 -23.52 17.54
CA ARG A 555 -15.79 -24.86 16.95
C ARG A 555 -15.36 -25.92 17.95
N LEU A 556 -14.27 -25.67 18.69
CA LEU A 556 -13.82 -26.58 19.75
C LEU A 556 -14.80 -26.66 20.92
N ALA A 557 -15.38 -25.53 21.35
CA ALA A 557 -16.39 -25.49 22.40
C ALA A 557 -17.66 -26.28 22.01
N ALA A 558 -18.11 -26.14 20.76
CA ALA A 558 -19.24 -26.90 20.23
C ALA A 558 -18.97 -28.43 20.25
N ALA A 559 -17.78 -28.83 19.76
CA ALA A 559 -17.36 -30.23 19.78
C ALA A 559 -17.24 -30.77 21.22
N TYR A 560 -16.71 -29.97 22.15
CA TYR A 560 -16.61 -30.35 23.57
C TYR A 560 -17.98 -30.54 24.23
N ASN A 561 -18.90 -29.61 24.01
CA ASN A 561 -20.27 -29.71 24.55
C ASN A 561 -21.05 -30.90 23.97
N ALA A 562 -20.81 -31.23 22.68
CA ALA A 562 -21.39 -32.42 22.07
C ALA A 562 -20.82 -33.73 22.65
N ALA A 563 -19.51 -33.77 22.90
CA ALA A 563 -18.83 -34.95 23.47
C ALA A 563 -19.10 -35.11 24.98
N PHE A 564 -19.37 -34.01 25.69
CA PHE A 564 -19.60 -33.99 27.14
C PHE A 564 -20.84 -33.13 27.48
N PRO A 565 -22.05 -33.59 27.13
CA PRO A 565 -23.26 -32.84 27.37
C PRO A 565 -23.46 -32.65 28.89
N LYS A 566 -23.80 -31.43 29.29
CA LYS A 566 -24.20 -31.20 30.68
C LYS A 566 -25.45 -32.06 30.99
N PRO A 567 -25.53 -32.73 32.17
CA PRO A 567 -26.75 -33.41 32.57
C PRO A 567 -27.92 -32.42 32.52
N GLU A 568 -28.99 -32.77 31.83
CA GLU A 568 -30.23 -32.01 31.90
C GLU A 568 -30.64 -31.93 33.36
N GLN A 569 -30.76 -30.72 33.91
CA GLN A 569 -31.41 -30.53 35.18
C GLN A 569 -32.84 -31.05 35.04
N PRO A 570 -33.29 -31.97 35.92
CA PRO A 570 -34.65 -32.41 35.84
C PRO A 570 -35.59 -31.22 35.93
N ASP A 571 -36.46 -31.05 34.96
CA ASP A 571 -37.55 -30.10 34.99
C ASP A 571 -38.31 -30.30 36.30
N THR A 572 -38.08 -29.44 37.28
CA THR A 572 -38.97 -29.33 38.44
C THR A 572 -40.26 -28.70 37.94
N LYS A 573 -41.14 -29.51 37.34
CA LYS A 573 -42.55 -29.13 37.20
C LYS A 573 -43.07 -28.80 38.59
N PRO A 574 -43.66 -27.64 38.83
CA PRO A 574 -44.39 -27.39 40.06
C PRO A 574 -45.54 -28.41 40.14
N GLY A 575 -45.50 -29.25 41.16
CA GLY A 575 -46.53 -30.24 41.40
C GLY A 575 -47.90 -29.59 41.50
N ALA A 576 -48.86 -30.16 40.77
CA ALA A 576 -50.26 -29.82 40.86
C ALA A 576 -50.77 -30.09 42.30
N GLY A 577 -50.84 -29.02 43.07
CA GLY A 577 -51.51 -29.06 44.38
C GLY A 577 -53.01 -29.08 44.18
N ASN A 578 -53.60 -30.15 44.70
CA ASN A 578 -55.02 -30.41 44.78
C ASN A 578 -55.76 -29.28 45.48
N GLN A 579 -56.65 -28.61 44.80
CA GLN A 579 -57.64 -27.69 45.39
C GLN A 579 -58.84 -28.47 45.86
N THR A 580 -59.06 -28.49 47.15
CA THR A 580 -60.41 -28.68 47.74
C THR A 580 -60.91 -27.31 48.20
N GLY A 581 -62.10 -26.98 47.78
CA GLY A 581 -62.71 -25.64 47.83
C GLY A 581 -63.04 -25.07 49.20
N SER A 582 -63.37 -23.82 49.19
CA SER A 582 -64.55 -23.26 49.86
C SER A 582 -64.83 -21.83 49.37
N GLN A 583 -66.11 -21.60 49.22
CA GLN A 583 -66.80 -20.42 48.74
C GLN A 583 -66.68 -19.20 49.66
N GLY A 584 -66.91 -18.02 49.08
CA GLY A 584 -67.43 -16.80 49.70
C GLY A 584 -66.62 -15.55 49.27
N GLY A 585 -67.01 -14.70 48.45
CA GLY A 585 -68.17 -13.87 48.44
C GLY A 585 -67.74 -12.39 48.43
N HIS A 586 -68.21 -11.67 47.43
CA HIS A 586 -68.47 -10.21 47.36
C HIS A 586 -67.36 -9.19 47.03
N GLN A 587 -67.59 -8.67 45.84
CA GLN A 587 -67.93 -7.26 45.49
C GLN A 587 -66.86 -6.19 45.71
N GLY A 588 -66.51 -5.54 44.63
CA GLY A 588 -66.92 -4.14 44.43
C GLY A 588 -65.77 -3.16 44.20
N GLY A 589 -65.85 -2.49 43.08
CA GLY A 589 -65.62 -1.08 42.96
C GLY A 589 -64.32 -0.68 42.20
N GLN A 590 -64.47 -0.46 40.95
CA GLN A 590 -64.49 0.78 40.16
C GLN A 590 -63.49 1.90 40.49
N SER A 591 -62.76 2.22 39.44
CA SER A 591 -62.58 3.56 38.84
C SER A 591 -61.58 4.55 39.45
N GLY A 592 -60.89 5.17 38.54
CA GLY A 592 -60.60 6.60 38.58
C GLY A 592 -59.17 7.00 38.27
N SER A 593 -58.90 7.25 37.06
CA SER A 593 -58.41 8.42 36.32
C SER A 593 -57.99 9.67 37.12
N GLN A 594 -57.04 10.34 36.46
CA GLN A 594 -56.72 11.81 36.42
C GLN A 594 -55.47 12.24 37.20
N GLN A 595 -54.48 12.72 36.41
CA GLN A 595 -54.23 14.13 36.02
C GLN A 595 -53.87 15.10 37.15
N GLY A 596 -52.80 15.84 36.90
CA GLY A 596 -52.52 17.15 37.51
C GLY A 596 -51.06 17.36 37.76
N GLN A 597 -50.34 18.02 36.94
CA GLN A 597 -50.13 19.48 36.72
C GLN A 597 -49.30 20.17 37.80
N LYS A 598 -48.17 20.75 37.28
CA LYS A 598 -47.57 22.07 37.61
C LYS A 598 -46.81 22.29 38.93
N GLY A 599 -45.65 22.88 38.71
CA GLY A 599 -44.96 23.71 39.73
C GLY A 599 -43.63 24.24 39.22
N ASP A 600 -43.59 25.53 38.97
CA ASP A 600 -42.52 26.38 38.46
C ASP A 600 -41.35 26.54 39.45
N GLY A 601 -40.17 26.85 38.92
CA GLY A 601 -39.07 27.37 39.76
C GLY A 601 -37.79 27.72 39.00
N HIS A 602 -37.62 28.99 38.77
CA HIS A 602 -36.52 29.73 38.14
C HIS A 602 -35.09 29.38 38.58
N GLY A 603 -34.16 29.51 37.65
CA GLY A 603 -32.72 29.69 37.95
C GLY A 603 -31.86 29.86 36.72
N LYS A 604 -31.45 31.08 36.48
CA LYS A 604 -30.59 31.62 35.41
C LYS A 604 -29.24 30.93 35.24
N GLY A 605 -28.78 30.79 33.99
CA GLY A 605 -27.48 31.38 33.70
C GLY A 605 -26.52 30.62 32.83
N GLN A 606 -26.30 31.18 31.68
CA GLN A 606 -25.11 31.21 30.82
C GLN A 606 -24.93 30.17 29.71
N THR A 607 -25.04 30.76 28.59
CA THR A 607 -24.62 30.48 27.20
C THR A 607 -23.26 29.82 27.06
N ASN A 608 -23.19 28.78 26.18
CA ASN A 608 -22.06 28.61 25.31
C ASN A 608 -22.53 28.11 23.93
N ALA A 609 -22.06 28.84 22.95
CA ALA A 609 -22.40 28.71 21.55
C ALA A 609 -21.84 27.41 20.93
N GLY A 610 -22.69 26.74 20.16
CA GLY A 610 -22.24 25.72 19.25
C GLY A 610 -21.71 26.34 17.95
N PRO A 611 -20.90 25.62 17.18
CA PRO A 611 -20.33 26.18 15.96
C PRO A 611 -21.38 26.29 14.86
N GLU A 612 -21.44 27.46 14.31
CA GLU A 612 -22.27 27.84 13.17
C GLU A 612 -21.91 27.04 11.92
N ALA A 613 -22.91 26.57 11.23
CA ALA A 613 -22.83 26.10 9.86
C ALA A 613 -22.40 27.25 8.95
N MET A 614 -21.27 27.10 8.28
CA MET A 614 -20.88 28.04 7.24
C MET A 614 -21.84 27.95 6.06
N ALA A 615 -22.58 28.99 5.89
CA ALA A 615 -23.39 29.25 4.71
C ALA A 615 -22.48 29.42 3.49
N SER A 616 -22.78 28.72 2.41
CA SER A 616 -22.21 28.95 1.09
C SER A 616 -22.58 30.34 0.60
N THR A 617 -21.64 31.25 0.57
CA THR A 617 -21.81 32.50 -0.18
C THR A 617 -21.48 32.23 -1.64
N GLY A 618 -22.52 32.12 -2.47
CA GLY A 618 -22.40 32.23 -3.90
C GLY A 618 -21.94 33.66 -4.24
N ALA A 619 -20.74 33.78 -4.77
CA ALA A 619 -20.32 35.01 -5.40
C ALA A 619 -20.80 34.97 -6.86
N ASP A 620 -21.77 35.81 -7.20
CA ASP A 620 -22.11 36.17 -8.56
C ASP A 620 -20.89 36.83 -9.22
N VAL A 621 -20.23 36.10 -10.12
CA VAL A 621 -19.19 36.68 -10.98
C VAL A 621 -19.85 37.13 -12.27
N ALA A 622 -19.91 38.42 -12.47
CA ALA A 622 -20.41 39.04 -13.70
C ALA A 622 -19.58 38.54 -14.92
N PRO A 623 -20.23 38.33 -16.08
CA PRO A 623 -19.54 37.80 -17.25
C PRO A 623 -18.67 38.89 -17.88
N ILE A 624 -17.38 38.65 -17.92
CA ILE A 624 -16.47 39.42 -18.78
C ILE A 624 -16.61 38.85 -20.19
N VAL A 625 -17.24 39.60 -21.05
CA VAL A 625 -17.31 39.36 -22.49
C VAL A 625 -15.96 39.65 -23.08
N VAL A 626 -15.21 38.61 -23.39
CA VAL A 626 -14.02 38.71 -24.26
C VAL A 626 -14.42 38.08 -25.59
N ILE A 627 -14.47 38.93 -26.61
CA ILE A 627 -14.58 38.50 -28.00
C ILE A 627 -13.29 37.80 -28.35
N ALA A 628 -13.37 36.54 -28.64
CA ALA A 628 -12.20 35.74 -28.95
C ALA A 628 -12.40 34.90 -30.19
N MET A 629 -11.48 34.93 -31.01
CA MET A 629 -11.09 33.79 -31.83
C MET A 629 -10.51 32.72 -30.91
N MET A 630 -11.13 31.53 -30.95
CA MET A 630 -10.70 30.26 -30.38
C MET A 630 -9.66 30.30 -29.24
N THR A 631 -10.01 30.87 -28.13
CA THR A 631 -9.30 30.55 -26.89
C THR A 631 -10.01 29.37 -26.28
N ILE A 632 -9.42 28.19 -26.32
CA ILE A 632 -9.92 27.02 -25.62
C ILE A 632 -9.62 27.25 -24.13
N LEU A 633 -10.54 27.93 -23.44
CA LEU A 633 -10.54 27.94 -21.99
C LEU A 633 -11.09 26.57 -21.57
N LEU A 634 -10.17 25.71 -21.19
CA LEU A 634 -10.53 24.41 -20.61
C LEU A 634 -11.16 24.63 -19.26
N ALA A 635 -12.47 24.60 -19.24
CA ALA A 635 -13.18 24.56 -17.98
C ALA A 635 -13.45 23.14 -17.48
N GLY A 636 -13.29 22.15 -18.34
CA GLY A 636 -13.35 20.74 -17.98
C GLY A 636 -13.29 19.85 -19.23
N VAL A 637 -12.42 18.87 -19.23
CA VAL A 637 -12.35 17.82 -20.26
C VAL A 637 -12.80 16.51 -19.62
N LEU A 638 -13.82 15.91 -20.19
CA LEU A 638 -14.29 14.60 -19.79
C LEU A 638 -13.82 13.57 -20.79
N VAL A 639 -13.01 12.60 -20.34
CA VAL A 639 -12.53 11.50 -21.18
C VAL A 639 -12.87 10.17 -20.51
N LEU A 640 -13.65 9.33 -21.21
CA LEU A 640 -13.97 7.98 -20.76
C LEU A 640 -13.13 6.98 -21.55
N VAL A 641 -12.26 6.24 -20.88
CA VAL A 641 -11.32 5.31 -21.51
C VAL A 641 -11.60 3.87 -21.04
N LYS A 642 -11.86 2.97 -21.96
CA LYS A 642 -11.93 1.53 -21.71
C LYS A 642 -10.71 0.82 -22.28
N ARG A 643 -9.99 0.08 -21.45
CA ARG A 643 -8.95 -0.85 -21.87
C ARG A 643 -9.57 -2.18 -22.33
N LYS A 644 -9.19 -2.63 -23.50
CA LYS A 644 -9.58 -3.96 -24.00
C LYS A 644 -8.48 -4.96 -23.68
N HIS A 645 -8.77 -5.99 -22.90
CA HIS A 645 -7.90 -7.16 -22.85
C HIS A 645 -7.95 -7.89 -24.20
N HIS A 646 -6.82 -7.97 -24.86
CA HIS A 646 -6.63 -8.99 -25.87
C HIS A 646 -6.12 -10.25 -25.16
N LEU A 647 -7.00 -11.21 -24.99
CA LEU A 647 -6.59 -12.60 -24.84
C LEU A 647 -6.02 -13.02 -26.20
N SER A 648 -4.71 -13.04 -26.34
CA SER A 648 -4.06 -13.77 -27.41
C SER A 648 -3.94 -15.23 -26.99
N HIS A 649 -4.51 -16.11 -27.78
CA HIS A 649 -4.25 -17.54 -27.73
C HIS A 649 -2.80 -17.83 -28.11
#